data_9f667279d64849c5f1748be0fa1c1549
#
_entry.id   9f667279d64849c5f1748be0fa1c1549
#
_cell.length_a   1.000
_cell.length_b   1.000
_cell.length_c   1.000
_cell.angle_alpha   90.00
_cell.angle_beta   90.00
_cell.angle_gamma   90.00
#
_symmetry.space_group_name_H-M   'P 1'
#
loop_
_entity.id
_entity.type
_entity.pdbx_description
1 polymer ?
#
loop_
_entity_poly.entity_id
_entity_poly.type
_entity_poly.pdbx_seq_one_letter_code
_entity_poly.pdbx_strand_id
1 'polypeptide(L)'
;MVNLRFEAVAEAFRKRPLDVAVPQERPSEYFAKKVFNRQKMYKYLPLDVYEKLTDVIDNGAQLDRSIADDVAHAMKQWAMENGVTHYTHWFQPLTEGTAEKHDAFVEHDGKGGLIEEFSGKLLAQQEPDASSFPNGGIRNTFEARGYSAWDPTSPVFIIDDTLCIPTIFISYTGEALDYKAPLLRSLHAVNVAATKVCHYFNKDVKKVTANLGWEQEYFLVDADIYSTRPDLMLTGRTLMGHDSAKNQQMDDHYFGTIPERVQAFMKDLEIQALELGIPCKTRHNEVAPGQFELAPIFEECNLAVDHNMVLMSLMKKVANKHGFRVLLHEKPFDGINGSGKHNNWSLTTDTGILLHRSGKTAEDNLRFVVFIVETLMAVYRHNGLLKASVMSATNDHRLGANEAPPAIISSFLGKQLTDLLDHIELADKKDLFTVSGKKGMKLGIPEIPELLIDNTDRNRTSPFAFTGNRFEFRAVGSEANCASAMIVLNAAVAEALTNFKQRVDALIAGGEDKTSAIIDVIREDIKTCKPIRFDGNGYSDEWKEEAKKRGLDSESSCPVCFDRYLDEDSVAMFELTNVMSHDELKARNEVKWETYTKKIQIEARVIGDLVMNHIVPIATHYQSQLAKNVQSMIDIFGREEGKLLTERNIKIIKEIAERTQLIESGVEELVNTRKVANRIEDAREKAIAYHDNIVPKMAAIRYQVDKLELVVSDELWTLPKYRELLFIR
;
A
#
# COMPACT_ATOMS: atom_id res chain seq x y z
N MET A 1 -35.66 22.73 9.01
CA MET A 1 -34.29 22.77 8.50
C MET A 1 -34.18 21.67 7.44
N VAL A 2 -33.62 21.97 6.30
CA VAL A 2 -33.38 20.96 5.28
C VAL A 2 -32.28 20.03 5.80
N ASN A 3 -32.51 18.71 5.71
CA ASN A 3 -31.52 17.74 6.11
C ASN A 3 -30.52 17.54 4.95
N LEU A 4 -29.29 18.07 5.09
CA LEU A 4 -28.25 18.03 4.07
C LEU A 4 -27.96 16.61 3.56
N ARG A 5 -28.16 15.59 4.38
CA ARG A 5 -28.05 14.19 3.98
C ARG A 5 -28.99 13.84 2.83
N PHE A 6 -30.26 14.22 2.91
CA PHE A 6 -31.23 13.91 1.86
C PHE A 6 -31.00 14.74 0.59
N GLU A 7 -30.52 15.95 0.72
CA GLU A 7 -30.08 16.75 -0.44
C GLU A 7 -28.90 16.08 -1.14
N ALA A 8 -27.86 15.67 -0.39
CA ALA A 8 -26.70 14.99 -0.93
C ALA A 8 -27.07 13.68 -1.65
N VAL A 9 -27.97 12.88 -1.07
CA VAL A 9 -28.48 11.66 -1.70
C VAL A 9 -29.24 11.99 -2.99
N ALA A 10 -30.10 13.02 -2.98
CA ALA A 10 -30.85 13.43 -4.17
C ALA A 10 -29.94 13.94 -5.29
N GLU A 11 -28.88 14.69 -4.96
CA GLU A 11 -27.90 15.14 -5.95
C GLU A 11 -27.09 13.97 -6.52
N ALA A 12 -26.65 13.02 -5.69
CA ALA A 12 -25.98 11.82 -6.14
C ALA A 12 -26.80 11.05 -7.18
N PHE A 13 -28.11 10.93 -6.96
CA PHE A 13 -29.05 10.28 -7.89
C PHE A 13 -29.21 10.99 -9.26
N ARG A 14 -29.00 12.30 -9.30
CA ARG A 14 -29.13 13.08 -10.53
C ARG A 14 -27.91 12.99 -11.43
N LYS A 15 -26.77 12.60 -10.88
CA LYS A 15 -25.52 12.52 -11.64
C LYS A 15 -25.58 11.46 -12.74
N ARG A 16 -24.96 11.75 -13.85
CA ARG A 16 -24.85 10.87 -15.01
C ARG A 16 -23.37 10.63 -15.30
N PRO A 17 -23.02 9.54 -16.00
CA PRO A 17 -21.65 9.34 -16.48
C PRO A 17 -21.20 10.54 -17.31
N LEU A 18 -19.94 10.96 -17.11
CA LEU A 18 -19.33 11.95 -17.98
C LEU A 18 -18.89 11.29 -19.30
N ASP A 19 -19.04 12.01 -20.39
CA ASP A 19 -18.44 11.61 -21.65
C ASP A 19 -16.92 11.72 -21.56
N VAL A 20 -16.24 10.60 -21.78
CA VAL A 20 -14.78 10.52 -21.79
C VAL A 20 -14.30 10.49 -23.24
N ALA A 21 -13.56 11.52 -23.63
CA ALA A 21 -12.91 11.56 -24.94
C ALA A 21 -11.86 10.44 -25.03
N VAL A 22 -12.10 9.49 -25.93
CA VAL A 22 -11.16 8.39 -26.18
C VAL A 22 -10.21 8.83 -27.28
N PRO A 23 -8.89 8.68 -27.10
CA PRO A 23 -7.93 8.86 -28.17
C PRO A 23 -8.33 7.99 -29.38
N GLN A 24 -8.19 8.52 -30.59
CA GLN A 24 -8.41 7.73 -31.80
C GLN A 24 -7.25 6.78 -32.09
N GLU A 25 -6.09 7.10 -31.56
CA GLU A 25 -4.88 6.29 -31.61
C GLU A 25 -5.04 5.02 -30.75
N ARG A 26 -4.27 4.00 -31.06
CA ARG A 26 -4.19 2.78 -30.22
C ARG A 26 -3.50 3.08 -28.89
N PRO A 27 -3.81 2.35 -27.81
CA PRO A 27 -3.12 2.52 -26.53
C PRO A 27 -1.60 2.51 -26.61
N SER A 28 -1.02 1.67 -27.47
CA SER A 28 0.43 1.62 -27.72
C SER A 28 1.02 2.86 -28.38
N GLU A 29 0.20 3.70 -29.01
CA GLU A 29 0.65 4.89 -29.75
C GLU A 29 0.67 6.13 -28.85
N TYR A 30 -0.27 6.23 -27.88
CA TYR A 30 -0.28 7.31 -26.89
C TYR A 30 0.35 6.93 -25.55
N PHE A 31 0.78 5.66 -25.37
CA PHE A 31 1.50 5.22 -24.16
C PHE A 31 2.76 6.05 -23.93
N ALA A 32 2.94 6.53 -22.70
CA ALA A 32 4.04 7.36 -22.27
C ALA A 32 4.20 8.68 -23.07
N LYS A 33 3.08 9.22 -23.62
CA LYS A 33 3.08 10.50 -24.35
C LYS A 33 3.60 11.64 -23.49
N LYS A 34 3.31 11.63 -22.19
CA LYS A 34 3.72 12.64 -21.20
C LYS A 34 4.98 12.25 -20.41
N VAL A 35 5.79 11.34 -20.92
CA VAL A 35 7.01 10.85 -20.27
C VAL A 35 8.21 11.11 -21.14
N PHE A 36 9.30 11.66 -20.58
CA PHE A 36 10.58 11.82 -21.29
C PHE A 36 11.30 10.47 -21.35
N ASN A 37 10.75 9.57 -22.18
CA ASN A 37 11.20 8.20 -22.37
C ASN A 37 12.41 8.12 -23.33
N ARG A 38 12.97 6.92 -23.56
CA ARG A 38 14.13 6.70 -24.41
C ARG A 38 13.97 7.23 -25.85
N GLN A 39 12.76 7.17 -26.43
CA GLN A 39 12.52 7.72 -27.77
C GLN A 39 12.67 9.24 -27.78
N LYS A 40 12.18 9.91 -26.72
CA LYS A 40 12.34 11.36 -26.59
C LYS A 40 13.77 11.74 -26.20
N MET A 41 14.42 10.96 -25.33
CA MET A 41 15.85 11.14 -25.05
C MET A 41 16.68 11.08 -26.34
N TYR A 42 16.45 10.06 -27.19
CA TYR A 42 17.14 9.93 -28.46
C TYR A 42 16.85 11.09 -29.44
N LYS A 43 15.63 11.64 -29.41
CA LYS A 43 15.22 12.74 -30.30
C LYS A 43 15.83 14.10 -29.88
N TYR A 44 15.94 14.37 -28.57
CA TYR A 44 16.25 15.69 -28.06
C TYR A 44 17.70 15.81 -27.54
N LEU A 45 18.40 14.70 -27.25
CA LEU A 45 19.76 14.70 -26.74
C LEU A 45 20.79 14.54 -27.89
N PRO A 46 21.98 15.12 -27.79
CA PRO A 46 23.13 14.71 -28.58
C PRO A 46 23.41 13.22 -28.36
N LEU A 47 23.91 12.54 -29.41
CA LEU A 47 24.06 11.07 -29.39
C LEU A 47 24.99 10.59 -28.26
N ASP A 48 26.11 11.28 -28.04
CA ASP A 48 27.06 10.94 -26.99
C ASP A 48 26.50 11.14 -25.58
N VAL A 49 25.64 12.16 -25.39
CA VAL A 49 24.91 12.40 -24.13
C VAL A 49 23.85 11.32 -23.92
N TYR A 50 23.12 10.95 -24.98
CA TYR A 50 22.16 9.85 -24.95
C TYR A 50 22.81 8.53 -24.53
N GLU A 51 23.95 8.17 -25.15
CA GLU A 51 24.69 6.95 -24.84
C GLU A 51 25.16 6.91 -23.38
N LYS A 52 25.74 8.03 -22.89
CA LYS A 52 26.16 8.14 -21.48
C LYS A 52 24.97 8.01 -20.51
N LEU A 53 23.86 8.70 -20.77
CA LEU A 53 22.68 8.65 -19.92
C LEU A 53 22.05 7.26 -19.91
N THR A 54 21.97 6.59 -21.05
CA THR A 54 21.46 5.23 -21.14
C THR A 54 22.35 4.22 -20.45
N ASP A 55 23.67 4.40 -20.45
CA ASP A 55 24.62 3.56 -19.69
C ASP A 55 24.39 3.69 -18.16
N VAL A 56 24.13 4.91 -17.69
CA VAL A 56 23.73 5.14 -16.28
C VAL A 56 22.45 4.37 -15.94
N ILE A 57 21.43 4.47 -16.77
CA ILE A 57 20.12 3.83 -16.55
C ILE A 57 20.21 2.30 -16.61
N ASP A 58 20.93 1.75 -17.59
CA ASP A 58 20.97 0.31 -17.85
C ASP A 58 21.98 -0.42 -16.98
N ASN A 59 23.17 0.15 -16.84
CA ASN A 59 24.32 -0.52 -16.24
C ASN A 59 24.66 0.02 -14.85
N GLY A 60 24.00 1.10 -14.39
CA GLY A 60 24.30 1.74 -13.11
C GLY A 60 25.66 2.46 -13.12
N ALA A 61 26.10 2.95 -14.28
CA ALA A 61 27.30 3.80 -14.38
C ALA A 61 27.11 5.07 -13.55
N GLN A 62 28.22 5.67 -13.11
CA GLN A 62 28.15 6.93 -12.39
C GLN A 62 27.73 8.06 -13.34
N LEU A 63 26.73 8.85 -12.91
CA LEU A 63 26.28 10.01 -13.68
C LEU A 63 27.40 11.06 -13.76
N ASP A 64 27.83 11.38 -14.99
CA ASP A 64 28.75 12.49 -15.24
C ASP A 64 27.97 13.81 -15.20
N ARG A 65 28.28 14.68 -14.23
CA ARG A 65 27.63 15.99 -14.12
C ARG A 65 27.86 16.88 -15.35
N SER A 66 28.87 16.58 -16.18
CA SER A 66 29.15 17.34 -17.41
C SER A 66 28.02 17.27 -18.44
N ILE A 67 27.19 16.23 -18.41
CA ILE A 67 26.03 16.07 -19.32
C ILE A 67 24.74 16.69 -18.78
N ALA A 68 24.73 17.14 -17.52
CA ALA A 68 23.51 17.59 -16.85
C ALA A 68 22.87 18.80 -17.54
N ASP A 69 23.66 19.73 -18.05
CA ASP A 69 23.14 20.90 -18.77
C ASP A 69 22.49 20.53 -20.09
N ASP A 70 23.08 19.61 -20.87
CA ASP A 70 22.49 19.13 -22.12
C ASP A 70 21.17 18.39 -21.86
N VAL A 71 21.12 17.56 -20.81
CA VAL A 71 19.92 16.85 -20.41
C VAL A 71 18.83 17.81 -19.93
N ALA A 72 19.18 18.80 -19.10
CA ALA A 72 18.23 19.81 -18.62
C ALA A 72 17.67 20.64 -19.78
N HIS A 73 18.53 21.05 -20.73
CA HIS A 73 18.09 21.77 -21.92
C HIS A 73 17.10 20.96 -22.77
N ALA A 74 17.42 19.71 -23.03
CA ALA A 74 16.54 18.79 -23.79
C ALA A 74 15.19 18.57 -23.09
N MET A 75 15.20 18.35 -21.77
CA MET A 75 13.97 18.21 -20.97
C MET A 75 13.12 19.47 -21.01
N LYS A 76 13.75 20.66 -20.81
CA LYS A 76 13.06 21.96 -20.89
C LYS A 76 12.42 22.16 -22.27
N GLN A 77 13.18 21.94 -23.36
CA GLN A 77 12.67 22.07 -24.70
C GLN A 77 11.46 21.18 -24.94
N TRP A 78 11.57 19.91 -24.60
CA TRP A 78 10.45 18.96 -24.72
C TRP A 78 9.24 19.36 -23.88
N ALA A 79 9.47 19.81 -22.64
CA ALA A 79 8.42 20.24 -21.74
C ALA A 79 7.67 21.47 -22.29
N MET A 80 8.38 22.49 -22.73
CA MET A 80 7.80 23.70 -23.31
C MET A 80 7.04 23.43 -24.61
N GLU A 81 7.49 22.52 -25.47
CA GLU A 81 6.73 22.05 -26.64
C GLU A 81 5.40 21.38 -26.28
N ASN A 82 5.27 20.89 -25.04
CA ASN A 82 4.05 20.33 -24.49
C ASN A 82 3.26 21.31 -23.58
N GLY A 83 3.59 22.61 -23.61
CA GLY A 83 2.87 23.67 -22.88
C GLY A 83 3.21 23.78 -21.40
N VAL A 84 4.30 23.15 -20.97
CA VAL A 84 4.78 23.18 -19.57
C VAL A 84 5.45 24.51 -19.28
N THR A 85 5.17 25.08 -18.11
CA THR A 85 5.71 26.36 -17.64
C THR A 85 6.49 26.26 -16.35
N HIS A 86 6.33 25.17 -15.60
CA HIS A 86 6.93 24.93 -14.31
C HIS A 86 7.67 23.60 -14.27
N TYR A 87 8.54 23.42 -13.28
CA TYR A 87 9.19 22.16 -12.93
C TYR A 87 9.18 21.96 -11.43
N THR A 88 9.26 20.70 -11.00
CA THR A 88 9.39 20.33 -9.60
C THR A 88 10.31 19.13 -9.42
N HIS A 89 11.08 19.13 -8.34
CA HIS A 89 11.66 17.91 -7.81
C HIS A 89 10.57 17.15 -7.08
N TRP A 90 10.17 16.02 -7.66
CA TRP A 90 9.12 15.16 -7.17
C TRP A 90 9.73 14.03 -6.33
N PHE A 91 9.35 13.89 -5.06
CA PHE A 91 9.91 12.89 -4.15
C PHE A 91 8.86 12.31 -3.21
N GLN A 92 9.21 11.25 -2.49
CA GLN A 92 8.34 10.44 -1.63
C GLN A 92 8.81 10.57 -0.18
N PRO A 93 8.35 11.58 0.59
CA PRO A 93 8.77 11.81 1.96
C PRO A 93 8.33 10.68 2.91
N LEU A 94 8.82 10.67 4.14
CA LEU A 94 8.43 9.69 5.18
C LEU A 94 6.96 9.83 5.63
N THR A 95 6.27 10.87 5.22
CA THR A 95 4.80 10.96 5.26
C THR A 95 4.18 10.20 4.08
N GLU A 96 2.89 9.97 4.14
CA GLU A 96 2.16 9.39 3.02
C GLU A 96 2.03 10.40 1.87
N GLY A 97 2.05 9.90 0.64
CA GLY A 97 1.94 10.71 -0.57
C GLY A 97 3.26 11.14 -1.16
N THR A 98 3.21 12.20 -1.95
CA THR A 98 4.33 12.80 -2.68
C THR A 98 4.51 14.26 -2.29
N ALA A 99 5.71 14.78 -2.51
CA ALA A 99 6.06 16.17 -2.22
C ALA A 99 6.55 16.88 -3.48
N GLU A 100 6.08 18.11 -3.66
CA GLU A 100 6.32 18.95 -4.84
C GLU A 100 6.47 20.41 -4.42
N LYS A 101 7.38 21.14 -5.12
CA LYS A 101 7.48 22.59 -5.05
C LYS A 101 7.69 23.10 -6.47
N HIS A 102 6.68 23.74 -7.02
CA HIS A 102 6.67 24.16 -8.42
C HIS A 102 7.43 25.48 -8.60
N ASP A 103 8.52 25.45 -9.32
CA ASP A 103 9.30 26.62 -9.73
C ASP A 103 9.07 26.86 -11.24
N ALA A 104 8.86 28.12 -11.63
CA ALA A 104 8.69 28.47 -13.05
C ALA A 104 10.03 28.43 -13.79
N PHE A 105 10.00 28.11 -15.09
CA PHE A 105 11.19 28.19 -15.96
C PHE A 105 11.56 29.64 -16.30
N VAL A 106 11.61 30.55 -15.36
CA VAL A 106 11.88 31.96 -15.65
C VAL A 106 13.05 32.50 -14.84
N GLU A 107 13.92 33.21 -15.54
CA GLU A 107 15.03 33.97 -14.99
C GLU A 107 15.09 35.38 -15.60
N HIS A 108 15.78 36.30 -14.96
CA HIS A 108 16.02 37.64 -15.52
C HIS A 108 17.03 37.60 -16.64
N ASP A 109 16.74 38.26 -17.78
CA ASP A 109 17.68 38.40 -18.90
C ASP A 109 18.77 39.45 -18.66
N GLY A 110 18.77 40.08 -17.48
CA GLY A 110 19.71 41.18 -17.13
C GLY A 110 19.44 42.51 -17.83
N LYS A 111 18.38 42.58 -18.66
CA LYS A 111 18.02 43.79 -19.46
C LYS A 111 16.60 44.26 -19.18
N GLY A 112 15.95 43.73 -18.14
CA GLY A 112 14.62 44.09 -17.73
C GLY A 112 13.51 43.19 -18.32
N GLY A 113 13.86 42.10 -18.99
CA GLY A 113 13.00 41.02 -19.47
C GLY A 113 13.22 39.74 -18.70
N LEU A 114 12.50 38.70 -19.16
CA LEU A 114 12.60 37.33 -18.65
C LEU A 114 13.04 36.39 -19.79
N ILE A 115 13.75 35.34 -19.42
CA ILE A 115 14.12 34.21 -20.26
C ILE A 115 13.66 32.91 -19.59
N GLU A 116 13.41 31.89 -20.38
CA GLU A 116 13.17 30.54 -19.88
C GLU A 116 14.52 29.85 -19.64
N GLU A 117 14.80 29.55 -18.35
CA GLU A 117 16.04 28.92 -17.90
C GLU A 117 15.75 27.64 -17.11
N PHE A 118 16.52 26.59 -17.37
CA PHE A 118 16.59 25.37 -16.57
C PHE A 118 17.96 24.74 -16.77
N SER A 119 18.82 24.89 -15.78
CA SER A 119 20.21 24.42 -15.84
C SER A 119 20.37 23.00 -15.31
N GLY A 120 21.47 22.36 -15.68
CA GLY A 120 21.85 21.06 -15.14
C GLY A 120 22.05 21.07 -13.63
N LYS A 121 22.41 22.22 -13.02
CA LYS A 121 22.45 22.38 -11.57
C LYS A 121 21.06 22.22 -10.97
N LEU A 122 20.03 22.85 -11.54
CA LEU A 122 18.64 22.77 -11.09
C LEU A 122 18.03 21.38 -11.31
N LEU A 123 18.44 20.69 -12.39
CA LEU A 123 18.06 19.31 -12.62
C LEU A 123 18.70 18.36 -11.60
N ALA A 124 20.01 18.48 -11.39
CA ALA A 124 20.76 17.49 -10.62
C ALA A 124 20.51 17.57 -9.11
N GLN A 125 20.31 18.77 -8.55
CA GLN A 125 20.21 18.96 -7.11
C GLN A 125 19.47 20.27 -6.77
N GLN A 126 18.63 20.20 -5.73
CA GLN A 126 18.04 21.37 -5.08
C GLN A 126 18.18 21.28 -3.55
N GLU A 127 17.99 22.41 -2.88
CA GLU A 127 18.02 22.54 -1.42
C GLU A 127 16.66 23.04 -0.90
N PRO A 128 15.60 22.21 -0.92
CA PRO A 128 14.29 22.62 -0.46
C PRO A 128 14.27 22.87 1.04
N ASP A 129 13.39 23.78 1.47
CA ASP A 129 13.03 23.90 2.89
C ASP A 129 12.28 22.63 3.30
N ALA A 130 12.85 21.91 4.25
CA ALA A 130 12.35 20.63 4.73
C ALA A 130 11.84 20.70 6.18
N SER A 131 11.60 21.90 6.73
CA SER A 131 11.20 22.10 8.12
C SER A 131 9.88 21.41 8.47
N SER A 132 8.97 21.25 7.52
CA SER A 132 7.68 20.57 7.69
C SER A 132 7.74 19.05 7.53
N PHE A 133 8.84 18.47 7.03
CA PHE A 133 8.97 17.03 6.86
C PHE A 133 9.48 16.36 8.14
N PRO A 134 8.90 15.21 8.53
CA PRO A 134 9.37 14.44 9.68
C PRO A 134 10.78 13.90 9.43
N ASN A 135 11.61 13.92 10.46
CA ASN A 135 13.01 13.51 10.38
C ASN A 135 13.49 12.61 11.53
N GLY A 136 12.62 12.31 12.51
CA GLY A 136 12.94 11.43 13.63
C GLY A 136 14.16 11.86 14.44
N GLY A 137 14.43 13.16 14.54
CA GLY A 137 15.57 13.71 15.29
C GLY A 137 16.91 13.76 14.54
N ILE A 138 16.99 13.31 13.29
CA ILE A 138 18.21 13.43 12.46
C ILE A 138 18.61 14.88 12.26
N ARG A 139 17.62 15.79 12.14
CA ARG A 139 17.85 17.22 11.97
C ARG A 139 17.41 18.02 13.19
N ASN A 140 18.16 19.04 13.53
CA ASN A 140 17.72 20.11 14.42
C ASN A 140 16.87 21.15 13.67
N THR A 141 16.07 21.93 14.37
CA THR A 141 15.25 23.00 13.78
C THR A 141 16.09 24.08 13.06
N PHE A 142 17.39 24.21 13.34
CA PHE A 142 18.31 25.10 12.63
C PHE A 142 18.64 24.60 11.22
N GLU A 143 18.62 23.30 11.01
CA GLU A 143 18.92 22.64 9.75
C GLU A 143 17.63 22.30 9.01
N ALA A 144 16.85 23.35 8.71
CA ALA A 144 15.53 23.20 8.08
C ALA A 144 15.60 22.76 6.62
N ARG A 145 16.80 22.64 6.01
CA ARG A 145 17.00 22.24 4.62
C ARG A 145 17.53 20.82 4.52
N GLY A 146 17.24 20.20 3.38
CA GLY A 146 17.83 18.95 2.93
C GLY A 146 18.24 19.09 1.47
N TYR A 147 18.69 18.00 0.88
CA TYR A 147 19.00 17.92 -0.55
C TYR A 147 17.99 17.02 -1.24
N SER A 148 17.43 17.50 -2.37
CA SER A 148 16.83 16.62 -3.36
C SER A 148 17.84 16.38 -4.49
N ALA A 149 17.95 15.13 -4.95
CA ALA A 149 18.87 14.76 -6.02
C ALA A 149 18.15 13.92 -7.06
N TRP A 150 18.33 14.25 -8.34
CA TRP A 150 17.72 13.58 -9.47
C TRP A 150 18.06 12.08 -9.50
N ASP A 151 17.03 11.26 -9.72
CA ASP A 151 17.16 9.84 -10.02
C ASP A 151 16.99 9.60 -11.53
N PRO A 152 18.08 9.40 -12.30
CA PRO A 152 17.99 9.19 -13.74
C PRO A 152 17.36 7.84 -14.11
N THR A 153 17.24 6.90 -13.17
CA THR A 153 16.62 5.57 -13.42
C THR A 153 15.10 5.63 -13.51
N SER A 154 14.49 6.72 -13.03
CA SER A 154 13.06 7.01 -13.21
C SER A 154 12.87 8.11 -14.26
N PRO A 155 12.05 7.89 -15.28
CA PRO A 155 11.83 8.87 -16.32
C PRO A 155 11.06 10.08 -15.79
N VAL A 156 11.42 11.27 -16.28
CA VAL A 156 10.73 12.52 -16.00
C VAL A 156 9.39 12.55 -16.75
N PHE A 157 8.37 13.12 -16.13
CA PHE A 157 7.00 13.12 -16.66
C PHE A 157 6.30 14.48 -16.49
N ILE A 158 5.20 14.68 -17.20
CA ILE A 158 4.41 15.93 -17.17
C ILE A 158 3.06 15.68 -16.52
N ILE A 159 2.77 16.43 -15.46
CA ILE A 159 1.43 16.55 -14.90
C ILE A 159 0.96 18.00 -15.06
N ASP A 160 -0.19 18.18 -15.69
CA ASP A 160 -0.74 19.49 -16.02
C ASP A 160 0.26 20.37 -16.80
N ASP A 161 0.72 21.46 -16.20
CA ASP A 161 1.70 22.41 -16.75
C ASP A 161 3.08 22.29 -16.10
N THR A 162 3.37 21.18 -15.42
CA THR A 162 4.57 21.00 -14.63
C THR A 162 5.36 19.77 -15.05
N LEU A 163 6.67 19.95 -15.21
CA LEU A 163 7.66 18.90 -15.40
C LEU A 163 8.05 18.31 -14.04
N CYS A 164 7.65 17.07 -13.79
CA CYS A 164 7.97 16.34 -12.56
C CYS A 164 9.25 15.52 -12.72
N ILE A 165 10.23 15.79 -11.88
CA ILE A 165 11.57 15.18 -11.90
C ILE A 165 11.68 14.25 -10.69
N PRO A 166 11.69 12.91 -10.86
CA PRO A 166 11.85 12.00 -9.75
C PRO A 166 13.19 12.19 -9.04
N THR A 167 13.13 12.33 -7.71
CA THR A 167 14.32 12.62 -6.89
C THR A 167 14.30 11.79 -5.61
N ILE A 168 15.50 11.59 -5.03
CA ILE A 168 15.67 11.22 -3.63
C ILE A 168 15.68 12.48 -2.77
N PHE A 169 15.39 12.33 -1.48
CA PHE A 169 15.49 13.41 -0.50
C PHE A 169 16.29 12.95 0.72
N ILE A 170 17.38 13.69 1.01
CA ILE A 170 18.34 13.36 2.06
C ILE A 170 18.60 14.57 2.97
N SER A 171 19.08 14.29 4.19
CA SER A 171 19.57 15.31 5.11
C SER A 171 20.89 15.95 4.62
N TYR A 172 21.35 16.99 5.29
CA TYR A 172 22.69 17.58 5.03
C TYR A 172 23.84 16.61 5.30
N THR A 173 23.66 15.64 6.17
CA THR A 173 24.65 14.65 6.57
C THR A 173 24.55 13.36 5.74
N GLY A 174 23.53 13.24 4.88
CA GLY A 174 23.39 12.17 3.88
C GLY A 174 22.39 11.08 4.24
N GLU A 175 21.73 11.15 5.40
CA GLU A 175 20.70 10.19 5.78
C GLU A 175 19.44 10.37 4.91
N ALA A 176 18.86 9.25 4.49
CA ALA A 176 17.67 9.25 3.69
C ALA A 176 16.43 9.67 4.51
N LEU A 177 15.72 10.70 4.03
CA LEU A 177 14.49 11.22 4.61
C LEU A 177 13.26 10.93 3.73
N ASP A 178 13.39 9.96 2.83
CA ASP A 178 12.38 9.52 1.88
C ASP A 178 12.30 7.99 1.81
N TYR A 179 11.39 7.48 0.97
CA TYR A 179 11.30 6.05 0.68
C TYR A 179 12.19 5.61 -0.47
N LYS A 180 12.51 6.51 -1.42
CA LYS A 180 13.19 6.17 -2.66
C LYS A 180 14.66 5.82 -2.46
N ALA A 181 15.38 6.58 -1.65
CA ALA A 181 16.82 6.31 -1.44
C ALA A 181 17.09 4.92 -0.84
N PRO A 182 16.43 4.47 0.24
CA PRO A 182 16.58 3.09 0.73
C PRO A 182 16.07 2.04 -0.27
N LEU A 183 15.01 2.34 -1.06
CA LEU A 183 14.54 1.43 -2.09
C LEU A 183 15.63 1.18 -3.13
N LEU A 184 16.24 2.22 -3.68
CA LEU A 184 17.33 2.10 -4.66
C LEU A 184 18.54 1.33 -4.09
N ARG A 185 18.91 1.60 -2.82
CA ARG A 185 19.97 0.84 -2.13
C ARG A 185 19.59 -0.64 -2.00
N SER A 186 18.34 -0.98 -1.65
CA SER A 186 17.88 -2.37 -1.52
C SER A 186 17.85 -3.11 -2.87
N LEU A 187 17.46 -2.42 -3.94
CA LEU A 187 17.49 -2.94 -5.31
C LEU A 187 18.93 -3.23 -5.77
N HIS A 188 19.85 -2.35 -5.44
CA HIS A 188 21.27 -2.58 -5.70
C HIS A 188 21.80 -3.81 -4.91
N ALA A 189 21.46 -3.91 -3.64
CA ALA A 189 21.89 -5.03 -2.78
C ALA A 189 21.41 -6.37 -3.32
N VAL A 190 20.11 -6.50 -3.65
CA VAL A 190 19.56 -7.75 -4.19
C VAL A 190 20.12 -8.06 -5.58
N ASN A 191 20.35 -7.05 -6.42
CA ASN A 191 21.01 -7.24 -7.72
C ASN A 191 22.40 -7.85 -7.54
N VAL A 192 23.24 -7.27 -6.70
CA VAL A 192 24.61 -7.75 -6.45
C VAL A 192 24.63 -9.18 -5.88
N ALA A 193 23.80 -9.45 -4.90
CA ALA A 193 23.73 -10.77 -4.27
C ALA A 193 23.20 -11.85 -5.24
N ALA A 194 22.10 -11.56 -5.94
CA ALA A 194 21.47 -12.48 -6.87
C ALA A 194 22.35 -12.76 -8.11
N THR A 195 23.02 -11.75 -8.66
CA THR A 195 23.96 -11.92 -9.78
C THR A 195 25.09 -12.87 -9.40
N LYS A 196 25.69 -12.71 -8.21
CA LYS A 196 26.74 -13.59 -7.72
C LYS A 196 26.28 -15.05 -7.58
N VAL A 197 25.03 -15.29 -7.15
CA VAL A 197 24.45 -16.64 -7.07
C VAL A 197 24.13 -17.18 -8.44
N CYS A 198 23.61 -16.36 -9.38
CA CYS A 198 23.38 -16.75 -10.76
C CYS A 198 24.64 -17.28 -11.46
N HIS A 199 25.82 -16.80 -11.08
CA HIS A 199 27.09 -17.25 -11.66
C HIS A 199 27.44 -18.71 -11.39
N TYR A 200 26.76 -19.40 -10.45
CA TYR A 200 26.84 -20.85 -10.34
C TYR A 200 26.20 -21.58 -11.54
N PHE A 201 25.24 -20.94 -12.20
CA PHE A 201 24.42 -21.51 -13.26
C PHE A 201 24.70 -20.87 -14.63
N ASN A 202 24.87 -19.56 -14.68
CA ASN A 202 25.15 -18.82 -15.89
C ASN A 202 26.06 -17.60 -15.61
N LYS A 203 27.28 -17.62 -16.14
CA LYS A 203 28.29 -16.57 -15.96
C LYS A 203 28.02 -15.32 -16.82
N ASP A 204 27.12 -15.41 -17.82
CA ASP A 204 26.78 -14.29 -18.70
C ASP A 204 25.81 -13.31 -18.06
N VAL A 205 25.20 -13.65 -16.93
CA VAL A 205 24.33 -12.77 -16.17
C VAL A 205 25.14 -11.63 -15.56
N LYS A 206 24.82 -10.40 -15.94
CA LYS A 206 25.47 -9.18 -15.42
C LYS A 206 24.61 -8.42 -14.43
N LYS A 207 23.28 -8.56 -14.54
CA LYS A 207 22.32 -7.84 -13.73
C LYS A 207 21.10 -8.72 -13.41
N VAL A 208 20.62 -8.61 -12.18
CA VAL A 208 19.32 -9.14 -11.74
C VAL A 208 18.44 -7.99 -11.31
N THR A 209 17.26 -7.91 -11.90
CA THR A 209 16.27 -6.87 -11.62
C THR A 209 15.15 -7.42 -10.74
N ALA A 210 14.84 -6.73 -9.65
CA ALA A 210 13.62 -6.99 -8.91
C ALA A 210 12.45 -6.30 -9.61
N ASN A 211 11.38 -7.05 -9.85
CA ASN A 211 10.15 -6.57 -10.48
C ASN A 211 9.03 -6.47 -9.46
N LEU A 212 8.13 -5.53 -9.69
CA LEU A 212 6.93 -5.32 -8.88
C LEU A 212 5.71 -5.11 -9.79
N GLY A 213 4.64 -5.86 -9.51
CA GLY A 213 3.30 -5.57 -10.02
C GLY A 213 2.38 -5.38 -8.83
N TRP A 214 1.92 -4.17 -8.61
CA TRP A 214 0.99 -3.85 -7.54
C TRP A 214 -0.47 -4.01 -8.01
N GLU A 215 -1.36 -4.34 -7.08
CA GLU A 215 -2.80 -4.42 -7.29
C GLU A 215 -3.44 -3.39 -6.36
N GLN A 216 -3.91 -2.27 -6.91
CA GLN A 216 -4.47 -1.16 -6.13
C GLN A 216 -5.96 -1.33 -5.94
N GLU A 217 -6.35 -1.77 -4.75
CA GLU A 217 -7.75 -1.72 -4.32
C GLU A 217 -8.11 -0.34 -3.78
N TYR A 218 -9.37 0.05 -3.92
CA TYR A 218 -9.87 1.34 -3.45
C TYR A 218 -11.40 1.36 -3.36
N PHE A 219 -11.95 2.28 -2.55
CA PHE A 219 -13.38 2.58 -2.56
C PHE A 219 -13.66 3.88 -3.28
N LEU A 220 -14.85 3.96 -3.90
CA LEU A 220 -15.43 5.20 -4.42
C LEU A 220 -16.69 5.56 -3.64
N VAL A 221 -16.77 6.81 -3.20
CA VAL A 221 -17.95 7.40 -2.59
C VAL A 221 -18.39 8.62 -3.41
N ASP A 222 -19.69 8.81 -3.55
CA ASP A 222 -20.21 10.03 -4.20
C ASP A 222 -19.75 11.28 -3.46
N ALA A 223 -19.26 12.29 -4.19
CA ALA A 223 -18.66 13.48 -3.61
C ALA A 223 -19.63 14.28 -2.75
N ASP A 224 -20.93 14.31 -3.09
CA ASP A 224 -21.92 15.05 -2.31
C ASP A 224 -22.18 14.34 -0.99
N ILE A 225 -22.31 13.02 -1.01
CA ILE A 225 -22.50 12.22 0.19
C ILE A 225 -21.25 12.28 1.09
N TYR A 226 -20.04 12.19 0.50
CA TYR A 226 -18.78 12.33 1.21
C TYR A 226 -18.67 13.68 1.93
N SER A 227 -19.12 14.78 1.31
CA SER A 227 -19.04 16.12 1.88
C SER A 227 -19.87 16.29 3.17
N THR A 228 -20.82 15.39 3.42
CA THR A 228 -21.68 15.37 4.62
C THR A 228 -21.21 14.40 5.68
N ARG A 229 -20.00 13.80 5.50
CA ARG A 229 -19.37 12.87 6.46
C ARG A 229 -17.99 13.39 6.89
N PRO A 230 -17.94 14.26 7.95
CA PRO A 230 -16.69 14.83 8.44
C PRO A 230 -15.64 13.80 8.86
N ASP A 231 -16.06 12.61 9.35
CA ASP A 231 -15.14 11.51 9.66
C ASP A 231 -14.41 11.02 8.41
N LEU A 232 -15.12 10.75 7.29
CA LEU A 232 -14.47 10.37 6.03
C LEU A 232 -13.53 11.46 5.51
N MET A 233 -13.93 12.74 5.64
CA MET A 233 -13.12 13.87 5.17
C MET A 233 -11.82 14.03 5.94
N LEU A 234 -11.84 13.80 7.26
CA LEU A 234 -10.73 14.09 8.16
C LEU A 234 -9.85 12.87 8.46
N THR A 235 -10.40 11.65 8.34
CA THR A 235 -9.69 10.42 8.72
C THR A 235 -9.61 9.38 7.61
N GLY A 236 -10.33 9.57 6.50
CA GLY A 236 -10.41 8.59 5.41
C GLY A 236 -11.33 7.39 5.72
N ARG A 237 -11.89 7.28 6.94
CA ARG A 237 -12.80 6.21 7.35
C ARG A 237 -14.01 6.70 8.13
N THR A 238 -15.04 5.88 8.18
CA THR A 238 -16.19 6.13 9.05
C THR A 238 -15.85 5.76 10.50
N LEU A 239 -16.01 6.73 11.42
CA LEU A 239 -15.83 6.49 12.86
C LEU A 239 -17.10 6.00 13.54
N MET A 240 -18.22 5.99 12.81
CA MET A 240 -19.54 5.49 13.22
C MET A 240 -20.36 5.09 12.00
N GLY A 241 -21.29 4.19 12.18
CA GLY A 241 -22.21 3.71 11.16
C GLY A 241 -22.55 2.24 11.38
N HIS A 242 -23.87 1.94 11.46
CA HIS A 242 -24.37 0.58 11.56
C HIS A 242 -24.30 -0.10 10.19
N ASP A 243 -24.03 -1.40 10.18
CA ASP A 243 -24.05 -2.22 8.97
C ASP A 243 -25.33 -2.06 8.17
N SER A 244 -25.19 -2.00 6.85
CA SER A 244 -26.35 -2.01 5.95
C SER A 244 -27.01 -3.40 5.96
N ALA A 245 -28.34 -3.45 5.87
CA ALA A 245 -29.09 -4.71 5.75
C ALA A 245 -28.66 -5.52 4.51
N LYS A 246 -28.31 -4.85 3.42
CA LYS A 246 -27.55 -5.41 2.30
C LYS A 246 -26.11 -4.86 2.38
N ASN A 247 -25.11 -5.73 2.38
CA ASN A 247 -23.71 -5.35 2.28
C ASN A 247 -23.02 -6.11 1.14
N GLN A 248 -22.07 -6.99 1.36
CA GLN A 248 -21.35 -7.77 0.33
C GLN A 248 -21.97 -9.15 0.10
N GLN A 249 -23.24 -9.18 -0.27
CA GLN A 249 -24.02 -10.42 -0.50
C GLN A 249 -24.57 -10.45 -1.93
N MET A 250 -24.78 -11.63 -2.47
CA MET A 250 -25.50 -11.89 -3.71
C MET A 250 -24.91 -11.18 -4.94
N ASP A 251 -25.32 -9.93 -5.20
CA ASP A 251 -24.97 -9.18 -6.41
C ASP A 251 -23.62 -8.45 -6.31
N ASP A 252 -23.12 -8.27 -5.09
CA ASP A 252 -21.84 -7.61 -4.85
C ASP A 252 -20.77 -8.67 -4.86
N HIS A 253 -20.00 -8.73 -5.92
CA HIS A 253 -18.97 -9.73 -6.09
C HIS A 253 -17.93 -9.27 -7.14
N TYR A 254 -16.79 -9.92 -7.09
CA TYR A 254 -15.59 -9.66 -7.88
C TYR A 254 -15.84 -9.56 -9.40
N PHE A 255 -16.74 -10.36 -9.95
CA PHE A 255 -17.07 -10.39 -11.39
C PHE A 255 -18.36 -9.66 -11.75
N GLY A 256 -18.90 -8.82 -10.87
CA GLY A 256 -20.08 -8.02 -11.13
C GLY A 256 -19.87 -7.00 -12.25
N THR A 257 -20.99 -6.56 -12.84
CA THR A 257 -20.94 -5.49 -13.84
C THR A 257 -20.50 -4.18 -13.19
N ILE A 258 -19.51 -3.51 -13.77
CA ILE A 258 -19.05 -2.20 -13.30
C ILE A 258 -20.14 -1.16 -13.53
N PRO A 259 -20.55 -0.37 -12.51
CA PRO A 259 -21.55 0.69 -12.68
C PRO A 259 -21.11 1.73 -13.73
N GLU A 260 -22.04 2.26 -14.51
CA GLU A 260 -21.74 3.14 -15.66
C GLU A 260 -20.90 4.37 -15.30
N ARG A 261 -21.21 5.05 -14.19
CA ARG A 261 -20.42 6.22 -13.73
C ARG A 261 -19.00 5.82 -13.34
N VAL A 262 -18.84 4.66 -12.70
CA VAL A 262 -17.53 4.11 -12.33
C VAL A 262 -16.76 3.70 -13.57
N GLN A 263 -17.43 3.10 -14.56
CA GLN A 263 -16.81 2.75 -15.84
C GLN A 263 -16.26 3.98 -16.56
N ALA A 264 -16.97 5.10 -16.54
CA ALA A 264 -16.51 6.37 -17.10
C ALA A 264 -15.26 6.90 -16.36
N PHE A 265 -15.28 6.85 -15.02
CA PHE A 265 -14.13 7.21 -14.19
C PHE A 265 -12.91 6.33 -14.51
N MET A 266 -13.08 5.00 -14.50
CA MET A 266 -11.99 4.05 -14.76
C MET A 266 -11.38 4.26 -16.17
N LYS A 267 -12.22 4.53 -17.16
CA LYS A 267 -11.79 4.80 -18.54
C LYS A 267 -10.93 6.06 -18.62
N ASP A 268 -11.37 7.16 -17.98
CA ASP A 268 -10.61 8.42 -17.95
C ASP A 268 -9.27 8.24 -17.21
N LEU A 269 -9.31 7.54 -16.08
CA LEU A 269 -8.12 7.22 -15.30
C LEU A 269 -7.11 6.40 -16.10
N GLU A 270 -7.54 5.34 -16.80
CA GLU A 270 -6.65 4.51 -17.62
C GLU A 270 -5.99 5.28 -18.76
N ILE A 271 -6.75 6.15 -19.46
CA ILE A 271 -6.19 6.97 -20.55
C ILE A 271 -5.07 7.86 -20.01
N GLN A 272 -5.34 8.60 -18.93
CA GLN A 272 -4.34 9.48 -18.32
C GLN A 272 -3.15 8.72 -17.74
N ALA A 273 -3.38 7.57 -17.12
CA ALA A 273 -2.32 6.71 -16.60
C ALA A 273 -1.42 6.17 -17.73
N LEU A 274 -2.00 5.71 -18.84
CA LEU A 274 -1.24 5.27 -20.01
C LEU A 274 -0.42 6.40 -20.62
N GLU A 275 -0.94 7.63 -20.70
CA GLU A 275 -0.16 8.80 -21.14
C GLU A 275 1.04 9.10 -20.26
N LEU A 276 0.93 8.80 -18.94
CA LEU A 276 2.00 8.90 -17.94
C LEU A 276 2.92 7.66 -17.89
N GLY A 277 2.74 6.70 -18.82
CA GLY A 277 3.59 5.51 -18.89
C GLY A 277 3.23 4.42 -17.89
N ILE A 278 2.11 4.54 -17.17
CA ILE A 278 1.63 3.51 -16.23
C ILE A 278 0.88 2.45 -17.04
N PRO A 279 1.39 1.20 -17.12
CA PRO A 279 0.84 0.18 -18.02
C PRO A 279 -0.40 -0.51 -17.41
N CYS A 280 -1.49 0.25 -17.19
CA CYS A 280 -2.75 -0.28 -16.70
C CYS A 280 -3.26 -1.44 -17.55
N LYS A 281 -3.67 -2.54 -16.92
CA LYS A 281 -4.10 -3.75 -17.62
C LYS A 281 -5.46 -4.26 -17.19
N THR A 282 -5.74 -4.28 -15.90
CA THR A 282 -6.94 -4.91 -15.34
C THR A 282 -7.68 -3.92 -14.46
N ARG A 283 -9.01 -3.88 -14.62
CA ARG A 283 -9.94 -3.16 -13.74
C ARG A 283 -11.18 -4.01 -13.52
N HIS A 284 -11.69 -4.03 -12.31
CA HIS A 284 -12.90 -4.78 -11.97
C HIS A 284 -13.49 -4.30 -10.64
N ASN A 285 -14.70 -4.81 -10.33
CA ASN A 285 -15.26 -4.69 -8.99
C ASN A 285 -14.47 -5.57 -8.02
N GLU A 286 -14.40 -5.12 -6.76
CA GLU A 286 -14.03 -5.93 -5.62
C GLU A 286 -15.27 -6.49 -4.89
N VAL A 287 -15.03 -7.27 -3.84
CA VAL A 287 -16.11 -8.01 -3.14
C VAL A 287 -17.07 -7.06 -2.42
N ALA A 288 -16.57 -5.98 -1.81
CA ALA A 288 -17.43 -5.03 -1.11
C ALA A 288 -18.14 -4.07 -2.09
N PRO A 289 -19.38 -3.67 -1.79
CA PRO A 289 -20.07 -2.67 -2.59
C PRO A 289 -19.30 -1.34 -2.56
N GLY A 290 -19.12 -0.74 -3.73
CA GLY A 290 -18.34 0.50 -3.89
C GLY A 290 -16.83 0.31 -3.87
N GLN A 291 -16.33 -0.93 -3.83
CA GLN A 291 -14.92 -1.29 -3.88
C GLN A 291 -14.50 -1.76 -5.28
N PHE A 292 -13.32 -1.36 -5.70
CA PHE A 292 -12.78 -1.61 -7.03
C PHE A 292 -11.27 -1.85 -6.97
N GLU A 293 -10.73 -2.42 -8.05
CA GLU A 293 -9.30 -2.66 -8.21
C GLU A 293 -8.80 -2.21 -9.58
N LEU A 294 -7.55 -1.76 -9.61
CA LEU A 294 -6.77 -1.52 -10.81
C LEU A 294 -5.39 -2.13 -10.64
N ALA A 295 -4.97 -2.94 -11.64
CA ALA A 295 -3.67 -3.58 -11.66
C ALA A 295 -2.93 -3.30 -12.98
N PRO A 296 -1.61 -2.96 -12.94
CA PRO A 296 -0.78 -2.78 -14.13
C PRO A 296 -0.12 -4.08 -14.59
N ILE A 297 0.58 -4.02 -15.71
CA ILE A 297 1.66 -4.94 -16.02
C ILE A 297 2.82 -4.66 -15.06
N PHE A 298 3.49 -5.70 -14.56
CA PHE A 298 4.63 -5.52 -13.67
C PHE A 298 5.81 -4.83 -14.37
N GLU A 299 6.59 -4.08 -13.61
CA GLU A 299 7.74 -3.32 -14.08
C GLU A 299 8.94 -3.51 -13.15
N GLU A 300 10.06 -2.88 -13.47
CA GLU A 300 11.17 -2.72 -12.53
C GLU A 300 10.66 -2.04 -11.25
N CYS A 301 11.13 -2.50 -10.10
CA CYS A 301 10.49 -2.19 -8.81
C CYS A 301 10.50 -0.69 -8.48
N ASN A 302 11.58 0.06 -8.76
CA ASN A 302 11.65 1.51 -8.52
C ASN A 302 10.61 2.26 -9.37
N LEU A 303 10.55 1.94 -10.66
CA LEU A 303 9.57 2.53 -11.59
C LEU A 303 8.13 2.17 -11.19
N ALA A 304 7.89 0.92 -10.83
CA ALA A 304 6.57 0.47 -10.38
C ALA A 304 6.09 1.22 -9.12
N VAL A 305 6.99 1.50 -8.17
CA VAL A 305 6.68 2.30 -6.97
C VAL A 305 6.33 3.73 -7.35
N ASP A 306 7.13 4.39 -8.20
CA ASP A 306 6.83 5.73 -8.68
C ASP A 306 5.49 5.80 -9.39
N HIS A 307 5.21 4.85 -10.29
CA HIS A 307 3.94 4.76 -11.00
C HIS A 307 2.74 4.57 -10.06
N ASN A 308 2.88 3.79 -8.99
CA ASN A 308 1.83 3.66 -7.99
C ASN A 308 1.55 4.98 -7.27
N MET A 309 2.59 5.70 -6.86
CA MET A 309 2.44 6.98 -6.17
C MET A 309 1.80 8.04 -7.07
N VAL A 310 2.21 8.11 -8.33
CA VAL A 310 1.58 8.97 -9.35
C VAL A 310 0.12 8.57 -9.56
N LEU A 311 -0.17 7.28 -9.67
CA LEU A 311 -1.54 6.78 -9.84
C LEU A 311 -2.45 7.17 -8.68
N MET A 312 -2.00 7.00 -7.43
CA MET A 312 -2.79 7.36 -6.25
C MET A 312 -3.18 8.85 -6.24
N SER A 313 -2.28 9.73 -6.69
CA SER A 313 -2.56 11.15 -6.88
C SER A 313 -3.55 11.39 -8.02
N LEU A 314 -3.32 10.74 -9.16
CA LEU A 314 -4.17 10.84 -10.34
C LEU A 314 -5.61 10.33 -10.07
N MET A 315 -5.75 9.22 -9.34
CA MET A 315 -7.05 8.68 -8.92
C MET A 315 -7.88 9.71 -8.15
N LYS A 316 -7.28 10.43 -7.21
CA LYS A 316 -7.97 11.49 -6.43
C LYS A 316 -8.45 12.62 -7.35
N LYS A 317 -7.61 13.04 -8.29
CA LYS A 317 -7.91 14.10 -9.25
C LYS A 317 -9.03 13.70 -10.22
N VAL A 318 -8.92 12.53 -10.84
CA VAL A 318 -9.90 12.02 -11.80
C VAL A 318 -11.24 11.71 -11.12
N ALA A 319 -11.22 11.11 -9.92
CA ALA A 319 -12.43 10.84 -9.15
C ALA A 319 -13.21 12.15 -8.86
N ASN A 320 -12.49 13.20 -8.46
CA ASN A 320 -13.11 14.51 -8.23
C ASN A 320 -13.81 15.06 -9.49
N LYS A 321 -13.18 14.95 -10.65
CA LYS A 321 -13.77 15.33 -11.95
C LYS A 321 -15.07 14.57 -12.22
N HIS A 322 -15.14 13.28 -11.90
CA HIS A 322 -16.31 12.42 -12.10
C HIS A 322 -17.34 12.48 -10.94
N GLY A 323 -17.18 13.42 -10.01
CA GLY A 323 -18.10 13.60 -8.88
C GLY A 323 -17.99 12.48 -7.84
N PHE A 324 -16.84 11.84 -7.73
CA PHE A 324 -16.48 10.86 -6.70
C PHE A 324 -15.37 11.35 -5.79
N ARG A 325 -15.20 10.64 -4.68
CA ARG A 325 -13.99 10.65 -3.84
C ARG A 325 -13.44 9.24 -3.74
N VAL A 326 -12.16 9.09 -3.98
CA VAL A 326 -11.41 7.85 -3.75
C VAL A 326 -11.05 7.76 -2.27
N LEU A 327 -11.32 6.62 -1.67
CA LEU A 327 -10.83 6.27 -0.34
C LEU A 327 -9.73 5.21 -0.49
N LEU A 328 -8.54 5.56 -0.06
CA LEU A 328 -7.37 4.68 -0.04
C LEU A 328 -7.09 4.11 1.36
N HIS A 329 -7.81 4.58 2.39
CA HIS A 329 -7.75 3.99 3.72
C HIS A 329 -8.08 2.49 3.65
N GLU A 330 -7.32 1.64 4.34
CA GLU A 330 -7.42 0.19 4.25
C GLU A 330 -8.75 -0.37 4.78
N LYS A 331 -9.42 0.34 5.70
CA LYS A 331 -10.71 -0.06 6.26
C LYS A 331 -11.65 1.14 6.42
N PRO A 332 -12.16 1.71 5.30
CA PRO A 332 -13.01 2.89 5.40
C PRO A 332 -14.39 2.60 6.00
N PHE A 333 -14.85 1.36 5.94
CA PHE A 333 -16.13 0.90 6.46
C PHE A 333 -15.94 -0.35 7.31
N ASP A 334 -16.56 -0.38 8.47
CA ASP A 334 -16.57 -1.55 9.34
C ASP A 334 -17.53 -2.65 8.82
N GLY A 335 -17.26 -3.91 9.16
CA GLY A 335 -18.13 -5.04 8.82
C GLY A 335 -18.04 -5.57 7.38
N ILE A 336 -17.31 -4.90 6.48
CA ILE A 336 -17.09 -5.34 5.08
C ILE A 336 -15.58 -5.44 4.77
N ASN A 337 -15.24 -5.91 3.56
CA ASN A 337 -13.83 -6.00 3.14
C ASN A 337 -13.09 -4.68 3.27
N GLY A 338 -11.81 -4.78 3.60
CA GLY A 338 -10.85 -3.69 3.49
C GLY A 338 -10.13 -3.72 2.15
N SER A 339 -9.34 -2.68 1.87
CA SER A 339 -8.56 -2.55 0.65
C SER A 339 -7.08 -2.79 0.91
N GLY A 340 -6.48 -3.62 0.07
CA GLY A 340 -5.05 -3.90 0.04
C GLY A 340 -4.35 -3.29 -1.17
N LYS A 341 -3.06 -3.54 -1.20
CA LYS A 341 -2.19 -3.28 -2.35
C LYS A 341 -1.25 -4.47 -2.50
N HIS A 342 -1.73 -5.55 -3.14
CA HIS A 342 -0.94 -6.75 -3.25
C HIS A 342 0.33 -6.49 -4.07
N ASN A 343 1.47 -6.83 -3.51
CA ASN A 343 2.76 -6.64 -4.15
C ASN A 343 3.25 -7.97 -4.77
N ASN A 344 3.11 -8.09 -6.08
CA ASN A 344 3.64 -9.23 -6.85
C ASN A 344 5.11 -8.99 -7.15
N TRP A 345 6.00 -9.70 -6.44
CA TRP A 345 7.44 -9.53 -6.51
C TRP A 345 8.13 -10.71 -7.17
N SER A 346 9.12 -10.45 -8.03
CA SER A 346 9.95 -11.48 -8.66
C SER A 346 11.32 -10.93 -9.04
N LEU A 347 12.26 -11.86 -9.38
CA LEU A 347 13.59 -11.53 -9.87
C LEU A 347 13.77 -12.02 -11.32
N THR A 348 14.35 -11.16 -12.17
CA THR A 348 14.63 -11.46 -13.58
C THR A 348 16.08 -11.08 -13.93
N THR A 349 16.78 -11.94 -14.66
CA THR A 349 18.12 -11.64 -15.17
C THR A 349 18.06 -10.78 -16.44
N ASP A 350 19.15 -10.06 -16.74
CA ASP A 350 19.35 -9.35 -18.01
C ASP A 350 19.37 -10.29 -19.24
N THR A 351 19.57 -11.60 -19.02
CA THR A 351 19.45 -12.63 -20.06
C THR A 351 18.02 -13.14 -20.26
N GLY A 352 17.02 -12.54 -19.59
CA GLY A 352 15.60 -12.85 -19.73
C GLY A 352 15.10 -14.06 -18.93
N ILE A 353 15.88 -14.54 -17.95
CA ILE A 353 15.50 -15.68 -17.10
C ILE A 353 14.71 -15.20 -15.88
N LEU A 354 13.50 -15.72 -15.70
CA LEU A 354 12.71 -15.56 -14.47
C LEU A 354 13.25 -16.52 -13.41
N LEU A 355 13.80 -16.00 -12.31
CA LEU A 355 14.48 -16.82 -11.28
C LEU A 355 13.49 -17.65 -10.44
N HIS A 356 12.26 -17.17 -10.27
CA HIS A 356 11.17 -17.88 -9.58
C HIS A 356 10.33 -18.77 -10.53
N ARG A 357 10.87 -19.17 -11.68
CA ARG A 357 10.20 -20.08 -12.61
C ARG A 357 11.06 -21.30 -12.86
N SER A 358 10.44 -22.50 -12.72
CA SER A 358 11.08 -23.77 -13.09
C SER A 358 11.43 -23.79 -14.57
N GLY A 359 12.54 -24.45 -14.91
CA GLY A 359 13.02 -24.60 -16.28
C GLY A 359 12.83 -26.01 -16.82
N LYS A 360 13.53 -26.29 -17.93
CA LYS A 360 13.46 -27.59 -18.62
C LYS A 360 14.61 -28.54 -18.24
N THR A 361 15.70 -28.00 -17.69
CA THR A 361 16.91 -28.77 -17.33
C THR A 361 16.99 -28.96 -15.82
N ALA A 362 17.76 -29.93 -15.36
CA ALA A 362 18.03 -30.14 -13.94
C ALA A 362 18.72 -28.92 -13.30
N GLU A 363 19.63 -28.27 -14.05
CA GLU A 363 20.32 -27.06 -13.59
C GLU A 363 19.37 -25.87 -13.45
N ASP A 364 18.43 -25.66 -14.39
CA ASP A 364 17.40 -24.65 -14.28
C ASP A 364 16.48 -24.88 -13.08
N ASN A 365 16.14 -26.14 -12.80
CA ASN A 365 15.31 -26.50 -11.65
C ASN A 365 16.07 -26.34 -10.33
N LEU A 366 17.36 -26.64 -10.31
CA LEU A 366 18.19 -26.37 -9.11
C LEU A 366 18.28 -24.86 -8.85
N ARG A 367 18.53 -24.06 -9.88
CA ARG A 367 18.49 -22.59 -9.76
C ARG A 367 17.16 -22.12 -9.20
N PHE A 368 16.03 -22.58 -9.76
CA PHE A 368 14.69 -22.25 -9.28
C PHE A 368 14.52 -22.57 -7.79
N VAL A 369 14.91 -23.78 -7.37
CA VAL A 369 14.83 -24.19 -5.95
C VAL A 369 15.69 -23.30 -5.06
N VAL A 370 16.92 -22.94 -5.47
CA VAL A 370 17.78 -22.01 -4.73
C VAL A 370 17.05 -20.69 -4.45
N PHE A 371 16.51 -20.02 -5.49
CA PHE A 371 15.85 -18.73 -5.31
C PHE A 371 14.53 -18.82 -4.52
N ILE A 372 13.80 -19.93 -4.63
CA ILE A 372 12.62 -20.16 -3.77
C ILE A 372 13.03 -20.32 -2.30
N VAL A 373 13.99 -21.19 -2.02
CA VAL A 373 14.39 -21.50 -0.64
C VAL A 373 15.02 -20.28 0.03
N GLU A 374 15.89 -19.55 -0.68
CA GLU A 374 16.50 -18.33 -0.12
C GLU A 374 15.49 -17.21 0.11
N THR A 375 14.45 -17.12 -0.73
CA THR A 375 13.32 -16.21 -0.45
C THR A 375 12.57 -16.64 0.82
N LEU A 376 12.33 -17.94 1.01
CA LEU A 376 11.70 -18.46 2.24
C LEU A 376 12.58 -18.24 3.47
N MET A 377 13.90 -18.40 3.36
CA MET A 377 14.85 -18.10 4.42
C MET A 377 14.80 -16.63 4.84
N ALA A 378 14.76 -15.71 3.84
CA ALA A 378 14.62 -14.28 4.07
C ALA A 378 13.33 -13.97 4.85
N VAL A 379 12.19 -14.51 4.38
CA VAL A 379 10.88 -14.31 5.02
C VAL A 379 10.82 -14.93 6.41
N TYR A 380 11.44 -16.09 6.62
CA TYR A 380 11.47 -16.75 7.92
C TYR A 380 12.31 -15.96 8.94
N ARG A 381 13.53 -15.56 8.57
CA ARG A 381 14.42 -14.81 9.46
C ARG A 381 13.87 -13.47 9.86
N HIS A 382 13.26 -12.76 8.90
CA HIS A 382 12.79 -11.41 9.07
C HIS A 382 11.25 -11.29 9.03
N ASN A 383 10.49 -12.35 9.43
CA ASN A 383 9.03 -12.33 9.41
C ASN A 383 8.43 -11.19 10.25
N GLY A 384 9.00 -10.90 11.42
CA GLY A 384 8.59 -9.80 12.28
C GLY A 384 8.85 -8.43 11.64
N LEU A 385 9.99 -8.25 10.98
CA LEU A 385 10.34 -7.01 10.28
C LEU A 385 9.47 -6.82 9.01
N LEU A 386 9.20 -7.90 8.26
CA LEU A 386 8.26 -7.85 7.13
C LEU A 386 6.86 -7.44 7.59
N LYS A 387 6.39 -7.98 8.73
CA LYS A 387 5.14 -7.51 9.36
C LYS A 387 5.22 -6.03 9.71
N ALA A 388 6.27 -5.58 10.38
CA ALA A 388 6.46 -4.17 10.75
C ALA A 388 6.45 -3.24 9.53
N SER A 389 6.90 -3.72 8.35
CA SER A 389 6.93 -2.94 7.11
C SER A 389 5.55 -2.65 6.54
N VAL A 390 4.54 -3.44 6.87
CA VAL A 390 3.15 -3.29 6.40
C VAL A 390 2.19 -2.80 7.48
N MET A 391 2.63 -2.76 8.75
CA MET A 391 1.82 -2.25 9.85
C MET A 391 1.72 -0.73 9.80
N SER A 392 0.51 -0.23 10.00
CA SER A 392 0.18 1.19 10.16
C SER A 392 -1.11 1.34 10.96
N ALA A 393 -1.41 2.54 11.45
CA ALA A 393 -2.66 2.82 12.14
C ALA A 393 -3.90 2.48 11.31
N THR A 394 -3.80 2.55 9.99
CA THR A 394 -4.89 2.31 9.04
C THR A 394 -4.99 0.84 8.63
N ASN A 395 -3.85 0.19 8.34
CA ASN A 395 -3.82 -1.22 7.95
C ASN A 395 -4.06 -2.19 9.11
N ASP A 396 -3.83 -1.76 10.36
CA ASP A 396 -4.16 -2.50 11.57
C ASP A 396 -5.65 -2.88 11.65
N HIS A 397 -6.52 -1.99 11.19
CA HIS A 397 -7.96 -2.25 11.09
C HIS A 397 -8.35 -3.30 10.03
N ARG A 398 -7.50 -3.52 9.01
CA ARG A 398 -7.76 -4.44 7.90
C ARG A 398 -7.23 -5.84 8.16
N LEU A 399 -6.00 -5.97 8.66
CA LEU A 399 -5.31 -7.26 8.79
C LEU A 399 -6.05 -8.22 9.74
N GLY A 400 -6.26 -9.46 9.27
CA GLY A 400 -6.96 -10.50 10.01
C GLY A 400 -8.49 -10.39 9.99
N ALA A 401 -9.06 -9.50 9.18
CA ALA A 401 -10.50 -9.30 9.05
C ALA A 401 -10.96 -9.34 7.59
N ASN A 402 -12.10 -9.97 7.31
CA ASN A 402 -12.81 -9.93 6.03
C ASN A 402 -11.89 -10.10 4.81
N GLU A 403 -11.41 -11.31 4.53
CA GLU A 403 -10.52 -11.69 3.42
C GLU A 403 -9.10 -11.11 3.45
N ALA A 404 -8.79 -10.17 4.33
CA ALA A 404 -7.41 -9.71 4.50
C ALA A 404 -6.55 -10.77 5.22
N PRO A 405 -5.27 -10.96 4.84
CA PRO A 405 -4.41 -11.91 5.51
C PRO A 405 -4.21 -11.55 6.98
N PRO A 406 -3.96 -12.54 7.87
CA PRO A 406 -3.62 -12.26 9.26
C PRO A 406 -2.27 -11.53 9.35
N ALA A 407 -2.05 -10.84 10.46
CA ALA A 407 -0.80 -10.13 10.74
C ALA A 407 0.40 -11.07 11.05
N ILE A 408 0.24 -12.39 10.97
CA ILE A 408 1.32 -13.37 11.12
C ILE A 408 1.86 -13.70 9.73
N ILE A 409 3.09 -13.31 9.44
CA ILE A 409 3.69 -13.58 8.14
C ILE A 409 4.03 -15.06 8.04
N SER A 410 3.37 -15.75 7.11
CA SER A 410 3.63 -17.13 6.71
C SER A 410 3.61 -17.24 5.19
N SER A 411 4.18 -18.31 4.63
CA SER A 411 4.29 -18.50 3.19
C SER A 411 3.49 -19.70 2.72
N PHE A 412 2.65 -19.49 1.69
CA PHE A 412 1.93 -20.53 0.96
C PHE A 412 2.67 -20.86 -0.33
N LEU A 413 2.92 -22.15 -0.58
CA LEU A 413 3.65 -22.62 -1.77
C LEU A 413 2.80 -23.44 -2.72
N GLY A 414 1.67 -23.94 -2.26
CA GLY A 414 0.90 -24.96 -2.94
C GLY A 414 1.51 -26.35 -2.81
N LYS A 415 0.66 -27.37 -3.00
CA LYS A 415 1.02 -28.77 -2.73
C LYS A 415 2.26 -29.26 -3.48
N GLN A 416 2.38 -28.94 -4.76
CA GLN A 416 3.48 -29.49 -5.59
C GLN A 416 4.85 -28.99 -5.14
N LEU A 417 4.97 -27.69 -4.81
CA LEU A 417 6.23 -27.12 -4.37
C LEU A 417 6.55 -27.56 -2.94
N THR A 418 5.55 -27.67 -2.09
CA THR A 418 5.69 -28.21 -0.74
C THR A 418 6.21 -29.66 -0.78
N ASP A 419 5.56 -30.52 -1.59
CA ASP A 419 5.98 -31.92 -1.77
C ASP A 419 7.40 -32.03 -2.36
N LEU A 420 7.78 -31.13 -3.30
CA LEU A 420 9.12 -31.07 -3.85
C LEU A 420 10.17 -30.72 -2.80
N LEU A 421 9.93 -29.70 -1.97
CA LEU A 421 10.87 -29.30 -0.93
C LEU A 421 11.02 -30.39 0.15
N ASP A 422 9.94 -31.07 0.53
CA ASP A 422 9.97 -32.18 1.46
C ASP A 422 10.72 -33.39 0.86
N HIS A 423 10.57 -33.63 -0.45
CA HIS A 423 11.36 -34.66 -1.14
C HIS A 423 12.86 -34.31 -1.15
N ILE A 424 13.24 -33.07 -1.46
CA ILE A 424 14.64 -32.63 -1.45
C ILE A 424 15.24 -32.74 -0.05
N GLU A 425 14.48 -32.48 1.00
CA GLU A 425 14.92 -32.62 2.37
C GLU A 425 15.32 -34.07 2.72
N LEU A 426 14.62 -35.09 2.18
CA LEU A 426 14.69 -36.47 2.59
C LEU A 426 15.40 -37.40 1.59
N ALA A 427 15.41 -37.09 0.29
CA ALA A 427 15.88 -37.99 -0.77
C ALA A 427 17.42 -38.03 -0.93
N ASP A 428 17.93 -39.07 -1.52
CA ASP A 428 19.35 -39.17 -1.91
C ASP A 428 19.67 -38.19 -3.06
N LYS A 429 20.92 -37.68 -3.08
CA LYS A 429 21.37 -36.65 -4.04
C LYS A 429 21.15 -37.02 -5.54
N LYS A 430 21.00 -38.32 -5.86
CA LYS A 430 20.91 -38.83 -7.24
C LYS A 430 19.51 -38.76 -7.85
N ASP A 431 18.45 -38.61 -7.02
CA ASP A 431 17.06 -38.76 -7.45
C ASP A 431 16.25 -37.42 -7.43
N LEU A 432 16.93 -36.29 -7.21
CA LEU A 432 16.30 -35.05 -6.81
C LEU A 432 15.48 -34.30 -7.87
N PHE A 433 15.71 -34.51 -9.18
CA PHE A 433 15.11 -33.66 -10.21
C PHE A 433 14.46 -34.43 -11.36
N THR A 434 13.53 -35.35 -11.06
CA THR A 434 12.64 -35.94 -12.07
C THR A 434 11.44 -35.02 -12.31
N VAL A 435 11.34 -34.45 -13.50
CA VAL A 435 10.27 -33.53 -13.89
C VAL A 435 8.95 -34.28 -14.07
N SER A 436 7.92 -33.96 -13.29
CA SER A 436 6.54 -34.39 -13.56
C SER A 436 5.89 -33.39 -14.54
N GLY A 437 5.39 -33.86 -15.68
CA GLY A 437 4.69 -33.05 -16.67
C GLY A 437 3.36 -32.46 -16.15
N LYS A 438 2.91 -31.35 -16.74
CA LYS A 438 1.59 -30.75 -16.44
C LYS A 438 0.48 -31.77 -16.70
N LYS A 439 -0.41 -31.96 -15.72
CA LYS A 439 -1.60 -32.78 -15.88
C LYS A 439 -2.75 -31.95 -16.48
N GLY A 440 -3.37 -32.44 -17.56
CA GLY A 440 -4.58 -31.87 -18.13
C GLY A 440 -5.85 -32.38 -17.42
N MET A 441 -6.83 -31.54 -17.27
CA MET A 441 -8.16 -31.86 -16.76
C MET A 441 -9.15 -31.91 -17.90
N LYS A 442 -9.80 -33.08 -18.13
CA LYS A 442 -10.89 -33.25 -19.07
C LYS A 442 -12.22 -33.03 -18.38
N LEU A 443 -12.97 -32.02 -18.81
CA LEU A 443 -14.27 -31.69 -18.24
C LEU A 443 -15.42 -32.53 -18.82
N GLY A 444 -15.17 -33.34 -19.86
CA GLY A 444 -16.21 -34.12 -20.53
C GLY A 444 -17.18 -33.27 -21.37
N ILE A 445 -16.87 -32.02 -21.64
CA ILE A 445 -17.62 -31.11 -22.51
C ILE A 445 -16.85 -30.98 -23.84
N PRO A 446 -17.38 -31.52 -24.96
CA PRO A 446 -16.61 -31.63 -26.23
C PRO A 446 -16.14 -30.27 -26.78
N GLU A 447 -16.90 -29.18 -26.56
CA GLU A 447 -16.62 -27.86 -27.09
C GLU A 447 -15.60 -27.07 -26.22
N ILE A 448 -15.27 -27.56 -25.03
CA ILE A 448 -14.31 -26.92 -24.15
C ILE A 448 -12.97 -27.64 -24.22
N PRO A 449 -11.87 -26.92 -24.59
CA PRO A 449 -10.55 -27.53 -24.63
C PRO A 449 -10.12 -28.05 -23.25
N GLU A 450 -9.25 -29.06 -23.26
CA GLU A 450 -8.65 -29.62 -22.05
C GLU A 450 -7.97 -28.50 -21.23
N LEU A 451 -8.35 -28.34 -19.96
CA LEU A 451 -7.76 -27.37 -19.06
C LEU A 451 -6.40 -27.88 -18.58
N LEU A 452 -5.36 -27.08 -18.80
CA LEU A 452 -4.08 -27.34 -18.16
C LEU A 452 -4.19 -26.99 -16.68
N ILE A 453 -4.07 -27.96 -15.80
CA ILE A 453 -4.04 -27.73 -14.36
C ILE A 453 -2.71 -27.03 -14.05
N ASP A 454 -2.80 -25.77 -13.67
CA ASP A 454 -1.70 -25.05 -13.08
C ASP A 454 -1.82 -25.15 -11.54
N ASN A 455 -0.71 -25.49 -10.87
CA ASN A 455 -0.68 -25.64 -9.41
C ASN A 455 -0.52 -24.31 -8.68
N THR A 456 -1.11 -23.26 -9.20
CA THR A 456 -1.18 -21.93 -8.58
C THR A 456 -2.43 -21.78 -7.72
N ASP A 457 -2.79 -22.81 -6.96
CA ASP A 457 -3.85 -22.67 -5.98
C ASP A 457 -3.52 -21.53 -5.02
N ARG A 458 -4.51 -20.70 -4.72
CA ARG A 458 -4.32 -19.51 -3.88
C ARG A 458 -4.96 -19.73 -2.51
N ASN A 459 -4.15 -19.69 -1.47
CA ASN A 459 -4.67 -19.55 -0.12
C ASN A 459 -4.89 -18.07 0.20
N ARG A 460 -6.13 -17.61 0.16
CA ARG A 460 -6.50 -16.21 0.43
C ARG A 460 -6.12 -15.73 1.83
N THR A 461 -5.91 -16.65 2.77
CA THR A 461 -5.48 -16.32 4.13
C THR A 461 -3.96 -16.23 4.28
N SER A 462 -3.17 -16.51 3.23
CA SER A 462 -1.71 -16.39 3.28
C SER A 462 -1.26 -14.97 3.01
N PRO A 463 -0.45 -14.36 3.89
CA PRO A 463 0.08 -13.03 3.66
C PRO A 463 1.21 -12.98 2.62
N PHE A 464 1.89 -14.10 2.37
CA PHE A 464 2.99 -14.20 1.41
C PHE A 464 2.88 -15.52 0.62
N ALA A 465 2.38 -15.46 -0.61
CA ALA A 465 2.03 -16.63 -1.40
C ALA A 465 2.87 -16.74 -2.68
N PHE A 466 3.36 -17.95 -2.99
CA PHE A 466 3.96 -18.25 -4.28
C PHE A 466 2.86 -18.53 -5.32
N THR A 467 2.86 -17.80 -6.43
CA THR A 467 1.84 -17.87 -7.47
C THR A 467 2.39 -18.37 -8.83
N GLY A 468 3.33 -19.32 -8.78
CA GLY A 468 3.86 -20.05 -9.95
C GLY A 468 5.13 -19.46 -10.56
N ASN A 469 5.33 -18.16 -10.52
CA ASN A 469 6.55 -17.51 -11.03
C ASN A 469 6.94 -16.23 -10.24
N ARG A 470 6.23 -15.94 -9.16
CA ARG A 470 6.43 -14.76 -8.32
C ARG A 470 5.87 -15.03 -6.91
N PHE A 471 6.25 -14.19 -5.97
CA PHE A 471 5.62 -14.12 -4.65
C PHE A 471 4.68 -12.91 -4.60
N GLU A 472 3.49 -13.13 -4.05
CA GLU A 472 2.48 -12.13 -3.81
C GLU A 472 2.46 -11.78 -2.32
N PHE A 473 2.88 -10.55 -1.98
CA PHE A 473 2.81 -10.04 -0.61
C PHE A 473 1.50 -9.28 -0.41
N ARG A 474 0.52 -9.94 0.20
CA ARG A 474 -0.89 -9.53 0.29
C ARG A 474 -1.20 -8.62 1.47
N ALA A 475 -0.28 -8.52 2.44
CA ALA A 475 -0.50 -7.75 3.66
C ALA A 475 -0.25 -6.24 3.50
N VAL A 476 0.24 -5.77 2.36
CA VAL A 476 0.45 -4.34 2.08
C VAL A 476 -0.88 -3.62 2.00
N GLY A 477 -1.00 -2.47 2.68
CA GLY A 477 -2.22 -1.66 2.71
C GLY A 477 -2.41 -0.79 1.46
N SER A 478 -3.66 -0.46 1.14
CA SER A 478 -3.99 0.32 -0.06
C SER A 478 -3.48 1.77 -0.02
N GLU A 479 -3.34 2.38 1.15
CA GLU A 479 -2.77 3.71 1.32
C GLU A 479 -1.24 3.71 1.35
N ALA A 480 -0.62 2.57 1.70
CA ALA A 480 0.82 2.47 1.90
C ALA A 480 1.63 2.71 0.61
N ASN A 481 2.85 3.24 0.77
CA ASN A 481 3.87 3.21 -0.26
C ASN A 481 4.45 1.79 -0.39
N CYS A 482 4.44 1.20 -1.58
CA CYS A 482 4.99 -0.13 -1.84
C CYS A 482 6.48 -0.25 -1.42
N ALA A 483 7.23 0.85 -1.45
CA ALA A 483 8.64 0.87 -1.09
C ALA A 483 8.89 0.34 0.32
N SER A 484 8.02 0.61 1.30
CA SER A 484 8.20 0.14 2.67
C SER A 484 8.40 -1.38 2.74
N ALA A 485 7.50 -2.15 2.11
CA ALA A 485 7.59 -3.60 2.05
C ALA A 485 8.75 -4.09 1.16
N MET A 486 8.96 -3.42 0.01
CA MET A 486 9.99 -3.84 -0.96
C MET A 486 11.41 -3.60 -0.45
N ILE A 487 11.67 -2.54 0.32
CA ILE A 487 12.97 -2.28 0.96
C ILE A 487 13.34 -3.47 1.86
N VAL A 488 12.41 -3.89 2.73
CA VAL A 488 12.64 -4.99 3.66
C VAL A 488 12.82 -6.32 2.93
N LEU A 489 11.93 -6.63 1.97
CA LEU A 489 12.00 -7.89 1.23
C LEU A 489 13.30 -8.01 0.42
N ASN A 490 13.67 -6.96 -0.33
CA ASN A 490 14.89 -6.97 -1.13
C ASN A 490 16.15 -7.09 -0.26
N ALA A 491 16.22 -6.37 0.86
CA ALA A 491 17.35 -6.44 1.78
C ALA A 491 17.47 -7.81 2.42
N ALA A 492 16.37 -8.40 2.89
CA ALA A 492 16.33 -9.73 3.48
C ALA A 492 16.75 -10.82 2.48
N VAL A 493 16.27 -10.73 1.23
CA VAL A 493 16.67 -11.66 0.17
C VAL A 493 18.14 -11.48 -0.20
N ALA A 494 18.66 -10.24 -0.23
CA ALA A 494 20.08 -9.97 -0.48
C ALA A 494 20.96 -10.58 0.63
N GLU A 495 20.57 -10.48 1.90
CA GLU A 495 21.25 -11.13 3.00
C GLU A 495 21.24 -12.66 2.85
N ALA A 496 20.07 -13.27 2.62
CA ALA A 496 19.93 -14.71 2.46
C ALA A 496 20.82 -15.25 1.35
N LEU A 497 20.76 -14.64 0.16
CA LEU A 497 21.59 -15.00 -0.99
C LEU A 497 23.09 -14.82 -0.73
N THR A 498 23.48 -13.81 0.02
CA THR A 498 24.89 -13.57 0.41
C THR A 498 25.38 -14.66 1.34
N ASN A 499 24.60 -15.02 2.37
CA ASN A 499 24.90 -16.08 3.31
C ASN A 499 24.93 -17.45 2.62
N PHE A 500 23.95 -17.73 1.76
CA PHE A 500 23.94 -18.93 0.93
C PHE A 500 25.24 -19.06 0.13
N LYS A 501 25.61 -18.00 -0.60
CA LYS A 501 26.83 -18.02 -1.42
C LYS A 501 28.09 -18.25 -0.60
N GLN A 502 28.24 -17.61 0.56
CA GLN A 502 29.39 -17.79 1.44
C GLN A 502 29.51 -19.25 1.91
N ARG A 503 28.41 -19.91 2.27
CA ARG A 503 28.39 -21.30 2.72
C ARG A 503 28.74 -22.25 1.58
N VAL A 504 28.15 -22.05 0.39
CA VAL A 504 28.47 -22.87 -0.80
C VAL A 504 29.94 -22.72 -1.21
N ASP A 505 30.46 -21.48 -1.26
CA ASP A 505 31.86 -21.23 -1.59
C ASP A 505 32.83 -21.89 -0.60
N ALA A 506 32.47 -21.90 0.68
CA ALA A 506 33.29 -22.57 1.73
C ALA A 506 33.34 -24.09 1.52
N LEU A 507 32.24 -24.75 1.17
CA LEU A 507 32.21 -26.18 0.87
C LEU A 507 33.01 -26.51 -0.40
N ILE A 508 32.88 -25.69 -1.48
CA ILE A 508 33.67 -25.83 -2.70
C ILE A 508 35.17 -25.67 -2.40
N ALA A 509 35.56 -24.68 -1.60
CA ALA A 509 36.94 -24.50 -1.17
C ALA A 509 37.47 -25.64 -0.35
N GLY A 510 36.58 -26.35 0.41
CA GLY A 510 36.85 -27.60 1.11
C GLY A 510 37.00 -28.84 0.22
N GLY A 511 36.81 -28.68 -1.11
CA GLY A 511 36.98 -29.76 -2.10
C GLY A 511 35.70 -30.47 -2.51
N GLU A 512 34.51 -29.92 -2.15
CA GLU A 512 33.23 -30.49 -2.56
C GLU A 512 32.87 -30.06 -3.99
N ASP A 513 32.15 -30.95 -4.71
CA ASP A 513 31.59 -30.59 -6.03
C ASP A 513 30.53 -29.49 -5.92
N LYS A 514 30.53 -28.55 -6.86
CA LYS A 514 29.61 -27.40 -6.89
C LYS A 514 28.14 -27.77 -6.67
N THR A 515 27.66 -28.77 -7.40
CA THR A 515 26.25 -29.19 -7.34
C THR A 515 25.93 -29.82 -5.98
N SER A 516 26.84 -30.63 -5.46
CA SER A 516 26.72 -31.24 -4.12
C SER A 516 26.69 -30.19 -3.01
N ALA A 517 27.60 -29.21 -3.07
CA ALA A 517 27.67 -28.11 -2.10
C ALA A 517 26.36 -27.29 -2.10
N ILE A 518 25.83 -26.96 -3.28
CA ILE A 518 24.55 -26.26 -3.41
C ILE A 518 23.41 -27.07 -2.76
N ILE A 519 23.33 -28.36 -3.05
CA ILE A 519 22.27 -29.24 -2.52
C ILE A 519 22.36 -29.35 -1.00
N ASP A 520 23.55 -29.45 -0.43
CA ASP A 520 23.72 -29.59 1.01
C ASP A 520 23.29 -28.32 1.75
N VAL A 521 23.67 -27.15 1.26
CA VAL A 521 23.24 -25.87 1.82
C VAL A 521 21.73 -25.72 1.72
N ILE A 522 21.12 -26.01 0.55
CA ILE A 522 19.68 -25.93 0.34
C ILE A 522 18.91 -26.86 1.29
N ARG A 523 19.41 -28.05 1.56
CA ARG A 523 18.78 -28.98 2.50
C ARG A 523 18.74 -28.44 3.94
N GLU A 524 19.82 -27.82 4.38
CA GLU A 524 19.84 -27.14 5.68
C GLU A 524 18.83 -26.00 5.72
N ASP A 525 18.78 -25.19 4.65
CA ASP A 525 17.91 -24.03 4.58
C ASP A 525 16.43 -24.44 4.49
N ILE A 526 16.09 -25.50 3.76
CA ILE A 526 14.74 -26.08 3.74
C ILE A 526 14.30 -26.49 5.16
N LYS A 527 15.17 -27.13 5.94
CA LYS A 527 14.86 -27.50 7.33
C LYS A 527 14.67 -26.27 8.21
N THR A 528 15.56 -25.29 8.06
CA THR A 528 15.58 -24.07 8.86
C THR A 528 14.34 -23.22 8.62
N CYS A 529 13.94 -23.00 7.34
CA CYS A 529 12.80 -22.19 6.99
C CYS A 529 11.46 -22.96 6.96
N LYS A 530 11.46 -24.25 7.26
CA LYS A 530 10.23 -25.06 7.29
C LYS A 530 9.08 -24.45 8.12
N PRO A 531 9.35 -23.83 9.29
CA PRO A 531 8.31 -23.21 10.11
C PRO A 531 7.49 -22.12 9.43
N ILE A 532 8.05 -21.43 8.40
CA ILE A 532 7.33 -20.35 7.69
C ILE A 532 6.22 -20.87 6.76
N ARG A 533 6.33 -22.15 6.32
CA ARG A 533 5.39 -22.74 5.35
C ARG A 533 4.06 -23.09 6.02
N PHE A 534 2.97 -22.61 5.47
CA PHE A 534 1.63 -22.88 5.98
C PHE A 534 0.58 -22.89 4.86
N ASP A 535 -0.16 -24.01 4.75
CA ASP A 535 -1.18 -24.24 3.72
C ASP A 535 -2.62 -24.23 4.29
N GLY A 536 -2.79 -24.02 5.59
CA GLY A 536 -4.06 -24.09 6.30
C GLY A 536 -4.83 -22.78 6.34
N ASN A 537 -5.87 -22.74 7.18
CA ASN A 537 -6.67 -21.52 7.44
C ASN A 537 -5.93 -20.55 8.38
N GLY A 538 -5.41 -19.46 7.84
CA GLY A 538 -4.68 -18.44 8.58
C GLY A 538 -5.50 -17.65 9.59
N TYR A 539 -6.83 -17.74 9.56
CA TYR A 539 -7.73 -17.05 10.50
C TYR A 539 -8.01 -17.85 11.78
N SER A 540 -7.64 -19.14 11.80
CA SER A 540 -7.99 -19.99 12.93
C SER A 540 -7.17 -19.68 14.18
N ASP A 541 -7.75 -19.86 15.36
CA ASP A 541 -7.02 -19.67 16.62
C ASP A 541 -5.95 -20.76 16.82
N GLU A 542 -6.16 -21.96 16.27
CA GLU A 542 -5.18 -23.03 16.22
C GLU A 542 -3.91 -22.58 15.49
N TRP A 543 -4.06 -21.82 14.40
CA TRP A 543 -2.91 -21.26 13.66
C TRP A 543 -2.15 -20.26 14.51
N LYS A 544 -2.82 -19.37 15.23
CA LYS A 544 -2.16 -18.39 16.10
C LYS A 544 -1.26 -19.07 17.16
N GLU A 545 -1.76 -20.16 17.77
CA GLU A 545 -1.00 -20.94 18.73
C GLU A 545 0.14 -21.73 18.07
N GLU A 546 -0.10 -22.28 16.89
CA GLU A 546 0.91 -23.01 16.12
C GLU A 546 2.04 -22.07 15.66
N ALA A 547 1.72 -20.88 15.19
CA ALA A 547 2.68 -19.88 14.77
C ALA A 547 3.64 -19.47 15.90
N LYS A 548 3.12 -19.30 17.12
CA LYS A 548 3.95 -19.05 18.31
C LYS A 548 4.91 -20.20 18.58
N LYS A 549 4.43 -21.46 18.49
CA LYS A 549 5.29 -22.65 18.68
C LYS A 549 6.38 -22.76 17.61
N ARG A 550 6.11 -22.27 16.39
CA ARG A 550 7.07 -22.21 15.29
C ARG A 550 8.04 -21.03 15.39
N GLY A 551 7.88 -20.15 16.39
CA GLY A 551 8.73 -18.96 16.58
C GLY A 551 8.41 -17.83 15.59
N LEU A 552 7.22 -17.83 14.96
CA LEU A 552 6.78 -16.74 14.09
C LEU A 552 6.26 -15.58 14.92
N ASP A 553 6.51 -14.35 14.45
CA ASP A 553 6.06 -13.16 15.13
C ASP A 553 4.54 -13.06 15.11
N SER A 554 3.94 -13.08 16.30
CA SER A 554 2.48 -13.00 16.49
C SER A 554 2.04 -11.76 17.26
N GLU A 555 2.92 -10.74 17.38
CA GLU A 555 2.55 -9.46 18.00
C GLU A 555 1.37 -8.83 17.29
N SER A 556 0.38 -8.35 18.04
CA SER A 556 -0.83 -7.73 17.52
C SER A 556 -0.88 -6.21 17.68
N SER A 557 -0.04 -5.66 18.58
CA SER A 557 0.02 -4.21 18.79
C SER A 557 0.84 -3.55 17.70
N CYS A 558 0.18 -2.76 16.86
CA CYS A 558 0.83 -2.04 15.76
C CYS A 558 2.07 -1.23 16.21
N PRO A 559 2.02 -0.38 17.26
CA PRO A 559 3.20 0.36 17.70
C PRO A 559 4.33 -0.53 18.24
N VAL A 560 4.02 -1.67 18.84
CA VAL A 560 5.04 -2.65 19.31
C VAL A 560 5.68 -3.38 18.12
N CYS A 561 4.94 -3.65 17.04
CA CYS A 561 5.52 -4.24 15.83
C CYS A 561 6.67 -3.41 15.26
N PHE A 562 6.65 -2.09 15.41
CA PHE A 562 7.72 -1.22 14.91
C PHE A 562 9.06 -1.44 15.59
N ASP A 563 9.13 -2.02 16.79
CA ASP A 563 10.36 -2.37 17.47
C ASP A 563 11.25 -3.29 16.62
N ARG A 564 10.65 -4.10 15.73
CA ARG A 564 11.35 -5.03 14.84
C ARG A 564 12.37 -4.36 13.91
N TYR A 565 12.24 -3.08 13.63
CA TYR A 565 13.24 -2.33 12.86
C TYR A 565 14.56 -2.15 13.63
N LEU A 566 14.52 -2.21 14.96
CA LEU A 566 15.68 -2.00 15.84
C LEU A 566 16.18 -3.31 16.49
N ASP A 567 15.60 -4.47 16.13
CA ASP A 567 16.13 -5.76 16.52
C ASP A 567 17.55 -5.93 15.96
N GLU A 568 18.45 -6.57 16.72
CA GLU A 568 19.87 -6.76 16.34
C GLU A 568 20.01 -7.39 14.94
N ASP A 569 19.20 -8.41 14.63
CA ASP A 569 19.22 -9.07 13.32
C ASP A 569 18.78 -8.15 12.19
N SER A 570 17.79 -7.29 12.43
CA SER A 570 17.30 -6.31 11.44
C SER A 570 18.35 -5.23 11.16
N VAL A 571 18.97 -4.70 12.21
CA VAL A 571 20.06 -3.71 12.08
C VAL A 571 21.24 -4.32 11.33
N ALA A 572 21.67 -5.54 11.72
CA ALA A 572 22.77 -6.23 11.06
C ALA A 572 22.49 -6.49 9.57
N MET A 573 21.27 -6.89 9.21
CA MET A 573 20.86 -7.08 7.81
C MET A 573 20.95 -5.79 7.01
N PHE A 574 20.41 -4.69 7.53
CA PHE A 574 20.42 -3.41 6.81
C PHE A 574 21.83 -2.83 6.66
N GLU A 575 22.68 -3.00 7.67
CA GLU A 575 24.10 -2.59 7.61
C GLU A 575 24.90 -3.46 6.62
N LEU A 576 24.72 -4.81 6.69
CA LEU A 576 25.36 -5.74 5.75
C LEU A 576 25.03 -5.43 4.29
N THR A 577 23.80 -5.02 4.03
CA THR A 577 23.29 -4.73 2.69
C THR A 577 23.50 -3.26 2.28
N ASN A 578 24.02 -2.41 3.16
CA ASN A 578 24.18 -0.96 2.97
C ASN A 578 22.87 -0.25 2.58
N VAL A 579 21.73 -0.71 3.08
CA VAL A 579 20.41 -0.13 2.76
C VAL A 579 20.08 1.02 3.69
N MET A 580 20.21 0.82 5.01
CA MET A 580 20.01 1.84 6.03
C MET A 580 21.01 1.69 7.15
N SER A 581 21.45 2.80 7.71
CA SER A 581 22.24 2.85 8.94
C SER A 581 21.34 2.67 10.17
N HIS A 582 21.94 2.36 11.32
CA HIS A 582 21.23 2.30 12.59
C HIS A 582 20.50 3.63 12.91
N ASP A 583 21.13 4.78 12.62
CA ASP A 583 20.53 6.09 12.88
C ASP A 583 19.34 6.37 11.96
N GLU A 584 19.42 5.97 10.68
CA GLU A 584 18.29 6.04 9.74
C GLU A 584 17.12 5.16 10.22
N LEU A 585 17.39 3.94 10.72
CA LEU A 585 16.37 3.04 11.25
C LEU A 585 15.68 3.62 12.48
N LYS A 586 16.46 4.16 13.43
CA LYS A 586 15.95 4.79 14.64
C LYS A 586 15.04 5.96 14.30
N ALA A 587 15.50 6.86 13.43
CA ALA A 587 14.73 8.03 13.01
C ALA A 587 13.40 7.65 12.30
N ARG A 588 13.44 6.64 11.42
CA ARG A 588 12.24 6.15 10.74
C ARG A 588 11.25 5.52 11.71
N ASN A 589 11.72 4.82 12.71
CA ASN A 589 10.87 4.23 13.73
C ASN A 589 10.19 5.30 14.60
N GLU A 590 10.92 6.34 14.97
CA GLU A 590 10.39 7.54 15.65
C GLU A 590 9.22 8.15 14.82
N VAL A 591 9.44 8.36 13.51
CA VAL A 591 8.41 8.88 12.60
C VAL A 591 7.18 7.95 12.54
N LYS A 592 7.37 6.61 12.56
CA LYS A 592 6.24 5.66 12.57
C LYS A 592 5.40 5.78 13.83
N TRP A 593 6.02 5.84 15.03
CA TRP A 593 5.30 6.02 16.29
C TRP A 593 4.57 7.36 16.36
N GLU A 594 5.22 8.44 15.93
CA GLU A 594 4.58 9.76 15.87
C GLU A 594 3.38 9.77 14.91
N THR A 595 3.52 9.19 13.73
CA THR A 595 2.45 9.10 12.72
C THR A 595 1.27 8.29 13.26
N TYR A 596 1.53 7.13 13.88
CA TYR A 596 0.50 6.34 14.55
C TYR A 596 -0.27 7.17 15.57
N THR A 597 0.46 7.80 16.50
CA THR A 597 -0.13 8.64 17.54
C THR A 597 -0.99 9.77 16.96
N LYS A 598 -0.50 10.46 15.93
CA LYS A 598 -1.22 11.58 15.30
C LYS A 598 -2.50 11.12 14.60
N LYS A 599 -2.48 10.01 13.86
CA LYS A 599 -3.68 9.45 13.22
C LYS A 599 -4.75 9.10 14.25
N ILE A 600 -4.42 8.32 15.28
CA ILE A 600 -5.37 7.96 16.33
C ILE A 600 -5.84 9.19 17.13
N GLN A 601 -4.97 10.19 17.35
CA GLN A 601 -5.36 11.44 18.01
C GLN A 601 -6.38 12.24 17.18
N ILE A 602 -6.23 12.28 15.86
CA ILE A 602 -7.20 12.94 14.96
C ILE A 602 -8.55 12.23 15.06
N GLU A 603 -8.57 10.91 14.91
CA GLU A 603 -9.79 10.12 15.03
C GLU A 603 -10.50 10.31 16.38
N ALA A 604 -9.74 10.27 17.48
CA ALA A 604 -10.28 10.49 18.83
C ALA A 604 -10.90 11.89 19.03
N ARG A 605 -10.37 12.90 18.36
CA ARG A 605 -10.97 14.24 18.36
C ARG A 605 -12.21 14.32 17.50
N VAL A 606 -12.16 13.74 16.30
CA VAL A 606 -13.27 13.77 15.34
C VAL A 606 -14.49 13.00 15.90
N ILE A 607 -14.29 11.80 16.47
CA ILE A 607 -15.41 11.06 17.06
C ILE A 607 -16.03 11.84 18.23
N GLY A 608 -15.21 12.44 19.12
CA GLY A 608 -15.70 13.25 20.24
C GLY A 608 -16.51 14.46 19.77
N ASP A 609 -16.03 15.18 18.74
CA ASP A 609 -16.74 16.32 18.17
C ASP A 609 -18.09 15.90 17.53
N LEU A 610 -18.06 14.88 16.68
CA LEU A 610 -19.25 14.41 15.97
C LEU A 610 -20.35 13.90 16.93
N VAL A 611 -19.99 13.13 17.95
CA VAL A 611 -21.02 12.59 18.86
C VAL A 611 -21.64 13.67 19.72
N MET A 612 -20.85 14.63 20.21
CA MET A 612 -21.33 15.70 21.07
C MET A 612 -22.11 16.77 20.31
N ASN A 613 -21.73 17.09 19.07
CA ASN A 613 -22.33 18.18 18.31
C ASN A 613 -23.40 17.73 17.31
N HIS A 614 -23.43 16.46 16.92
CA HIS A 614 -24.40 15.92 15.97
C HIS A 614 -25.29 14.84 16.60
N ILE A 615 -24.70 13.79 17.20
CA ILE A 615 -25.46 12.58 17.57
C ILE A 615 -26.29 12.81 18.84
N VAL A 616 -25.69 13.28 19.94
CA VAL A 616 -26.39 13.51 21.21
C VAL A 616 -27.53 14.51 21.08
N PRO A 617 -27.35 15.68 20.39
CA PRO A 617 -28.44 16.62 20.19
C PRO A 617 -29.62 16.03 19.39
N ILE A 618 -29.35 15.25 18.33
CA ILE A 618 -30.38 14.63 17.51
C ILE A 618 -31.14 13.56 18.30
N ALA A 619 -30.44 12.71 19.02
CA ALA A 619 -31.02 11.66 19.85
C ALA A 619 -31.92 12.25 20.94
N THR A 620 -31.45 13.30 21.64
CA THR A 620 -32.21 14.03 22.67
C THR A 620 -33.42 14.74 22.06
N HIS A 621 -33.30 15.31 20.86
CA HIS A 621 -34.45 15.90 20.17
C HIS A 621 -35.51 14.87 19.85
N TYR A 622 -35.15 13.71 19.30
CA TYR A 622 -36.12 12.63 19.04
C TYR A 622 -36.73 12.08 20.32
N GLN A 623 -35.96 11.90 21.38
CA GLN A 623 -36.43 11.53 22.71
C GLN A 623 -37.52 12.50 23.20
N SER A 624 -37.31 13.81 23.04
CA SER A 624 -38.28 14.84 23.41
C SER A 624 -39.57 14.75 22.60
N GLN A 625 -39.51 14.41 21.32
CA GLN A 625 -40.70 14.17 20.48
C GLN A 625 -41.51 12.95 20.97
N LEU A 626 -40.84 11.86 21.29
CA LEU A 626 -41.46 10.65 21.84
C LEU A 626 -42.07 10.92 23.20
N ALA A 627 -41.42 11.68 24.08
CA ALA A 627 -41.95 12.04 25.41
C ALA A 627 -43.22 12.90 25.30
N LYS A 628 -43.26 13.88 24.36
CA LYS A 628 -44.47 14.63 24.06
C LYS A 628 -45.59 13.74 23.55
N ASN A 629 -45.32 12.76 22.71
CA ASN A 629 -46.32 11.80 22.24
C ASN A 629 -46.89 10.97 23.42
N VAL A 630 -46.03 10.44 24.29
CA VAL A 630 -46.48 9.71 25.49
C VAL A 630 -47.38 10.56 26.38
N GLN A 631 -46.99 11.84 26.63
CA GLN A 631 -47.80 12.74 27.42
C GLN A 631 -49.16 13.02 26.77
N SER A 632 -49.20 13.28 25.48
CA SER A 632 -50.47 13.51 24.76
C SER A 632 -51.38 12.31 24.81
N MET A 633 -50.87 11.08 24.72
CA MET A 633 -51.66 9.87 24.84
C MET A 633 -52.23 9.65 26.25
N ILE A 634 -51.43 10.00 27.28
CA ILE A 634 -51.87 9.98 28.66
C ILE A 634 -53.02 11.00 28.89
N ASP A 635 -52.88 12.21 28.32
CA ASP A 635 -53.89 13.26 28.44
C ASP A 635 -55.23 12.90 27.77
N ILE A 636 -55.18 12.12 26.65
CA ILE A 636 -56.38 11.69 25.91
C ILE A 636 -57.05 10.47 26.55
N PHE A 637 -56.28 9.42 26.92
CA PHE A 637 -56.77 8.12 27.32
C PHE A 637 -56.67 7.82 28.81
N GLY A 638 -56.07 8.76 29.59
CA GLY A 638 -55.75 8.55 30.98
C GLY A 638 -54.42 7.80 31.19
N ARG A 639 -53.94 7.78 32.44
CA ARG A 639 -52.55 7.37 32.77
C ARG A 639 -52.25 5.92 32.44
N GLU A 640 -53.14 4.98 32.74
CA GLU A 640 -52.88 3.54 32.57
C GLU A 640 -52.99 3.13 31.12
N GLU A 641 -54.06 3.53 30.44
CA GLU A 641 -54.24 3.21 29.02
C GLU A 641 -53.24 3.95 28.10
N GLY A 642 -53.01 5.22 28.35
CA GLY A 642 -52.04 6.03 27.62
C GLY A 642 -50.61 5.47 27.72
N LYS A 643 -50.19 4.95 28.87
CA LYS A 643 -48.90 4.26 29.03
C LYS A 643 -48.87 2.93 28.30
N LEU A 644 -49.94 2.15 28.34
CA LEU A 644 -50.03 0.88 27.61
C LEU A 644 -49.88 1.08 26.11
N LEU A 645 -50.61 2.05 25.55
CA LEU A 645 -50.57 2.39 24.13
C LEU A 645 -49.18 2.95 23.67
N THR A 646 -48.41 3.48 24.59
CA THR A 646 -47.08 4.07 24.31
C THR A 646 -45.93 3.28 24.91
N GLU A 647 -46.12 2.03 25.31
CA GLU A 647 -45.08 1.20 25.95
C GLU A 647 -43.81 1.14 25.12
N ARG A 648 -43.92 0.99 23.80
CA ARG A 648 -42.77 0.98 22.89
C ARG A 648 -41.99 2.34 22.91
N ASN A 649 -42.70 3.47 22.89
CA ASN A 649 -42.10 4.78 22.94
C ASN A 649 -41.34 5.00 24.26
N ILE A 650 -41.89 4.54 25.36
CA ILE A 650 -41.28 4.62 26.70
C ILE A 650 -40.00 3.76 26.72
N LYS A 651 -39.96 2.58 26.09
CA LYS A 651 -38.76 1.76 25.97
C LYS A 651 -37.66 2.48 25.15
N ILE A 652 -38.02 3.08 24.02
CA ILE A 652 -37.07 3.84 23.17
C ILE A 652 -36.55 5.07 23.93
N ILE A 653 -37.41 5.80 24.64
CA ILE A 653 -36.98 6.96 25.47
C ILE A 653 -35.91 6.56 26.48
N LYS A 654 -36.10 5.42 27.17
CA LYS A 654 -35.11 4.89 28.11
C LYS A 654 -33.81 4.49 27.43
N GLU A 655 -33.90 3.76 26.33
CA GLU A 655 -32.72 3.34 25.55
C GLU A 655 -31.89 4.54 25.07
N ILE A 656 -32.54 5.58 24.54
CA ILE A 656 -31.84 6.80 24.13
C ILE A 656 -31.16 7.46 25.34
N ALA A 657 -31.82 7.58 26.49
CA ALA A 657 -31.24 8.17 27.67
C ALA A 657 -30.01 7.41 28.17
N GLU A 658 -30.08 6.07 28.21
CA GLU A 658 -28.96 5.24 28.65
C GLU A 658 -27.76 5.35 27.68
N ARG A 659 -28.01 5.29 26.37
CA ARG A 659 -26.95 5.37 25.37
C ARG A 659 -26.30 6.74 25.29
N THR A 660 -27.08 7.82 25.35
CA THR A 660 -26.54 9.19 25.38
C THR A 660 -25.68 9.42 26.62
N GLN A 661 -26.09 8.93 27.78
CA GLN A 661 -25.27 9.01 29.00
C GLN A 661 -23.95 8.25 28.86
N LEU A 662 -23.97 7.03 28.25
CA LEU A 662 -22.76 6.25 28.01
C LEU A 662 -21.82 6.94 27.00
N ILE A 663 -22.38 7.60 25.98
CA ILE A 663 -21.61 8.37 25.01
C ILE A 663 -20.94 9.57 25.69
N GLU A 664 -21.70 10.39 26.44
CA GLU A 664 -21.20 11.60 27.12
C GLU A 664 -20.09 11.24 28.12
N SER A 665 -20.31 10.25 28.98
CA SER A 665 -19.28 9.75 29.90
C SER A 665 -18.08 9.16 29.21
N GLY A 666 -18.30 8.41 28.10
CA GLY A 666 -17.25 7.84 27.28
C GLY A 666 -16.36 8.91 26.61
N VAL A 667 -16.95 9.99 26.12
CA VAL A 667 -16.20 11.13 25.55
C VAL A 667 -15.40 11.85 26.62
N GLU A 668 -15.97 12.10 27.80
CA GLU A 668 -15.23 12.70 28.91
C GLU A 668 -14.01 11.84 29.29
N GLU A 669 -14.20 10.53 29.42
CA GLU A 669 -13.12 9.58 29.70
C GLU A 669 -12.07 9.56 28.61
N LEU A 670 -12.47 9.53 27.32
CA LEU A 670 -11.60 9.59 26.16
C LEU A 670 -10.73 10.85 26.18
N VAL A 671 -11.30 12.02 26.45
CA VAL A 671 -10.59 13.29 26.52
C VAL A 671 -9.58 13.29 27.68
N ASN A 672 -9.96 12.80 28.85
CA ASN A 672 -9.08 12.74 30.02
C ASN A 672 -7.93 11.75 29.78
N THR A 673 -8.20 10.57 29.26
CA THR A 673 -7.17 9.56 28.93
C THR A 673 -6.19 10.10 27.88
N ARG A 674 -6.69 10.78 26.83
CA ARG A 674 -5.85 11.42 25.82
C ARG A 674 -4.96 12.51 26.39
N LYS A 675 -5.46 13.33 27.33
CA LYS A 675 -4.65 14.36 28.03
C LYS A 675 -3.51 13.73 28.84
N VAL A 676 -3.73 12.55 29.44
CA VAL A 676 -2.68 11.80 30.16
C VAL A 676 -1.65 11.26 29.16
N ALA A 677 -2.08 10.58 28.10
CA ALA A 677 -1.19 10.03 27.07
C ALA A 677 -0.32 11.11 26.40
N ASN A 678 -0.88 12.31 26.18
CA ASN A 678 -0.13 13.43 25.58
C ASN A 678 1.05 13.95 26.42
N ARG A 679 1.07 13.66 27.75
CA ARG A 679 2.17 14.06 28.64
C ARG A 679 3.37 13.10 28.56
N ILE A 680 3.21 11.95 27.94
CA ILE A 680 4.30 11.02 27.70
C ILE A 680 5.22 11.67 26.66
N GLU A 681 6.51 11.78 26.96
CA GLU A 681 7.50 12.41 26.05
C GLU A 681 8.00 11.40 25.03
N ASP A 682 8.28 10.17 25.45
CA ASP A 682 8.75 9.10 24.58
C ASP A 682 7.69 8.74 23.52
N ALA A 683 8.08 8.74 22.26
CA ALA A 683 7.17 8.53 21.13
C ALA A 683 6.61 7.11 21.09
N ARG A 684 7.43 6.10 21.43
CA ARG A 684 7.02 4.70 21.48
C ARG A 684 5.98 4.46 22.58
N GLU A 685 6.29 4.86 23.81
CA GLU A 685 5.40 4.69 24.96
C GLU A 685 4.08 5.46 24.76
N LYS A 686 4.15 6.64 24.13
CA LYS A 686 2.97 7.41 23.75
C LYS A 686 2.10 6.65 22.76
N ALA A 687 2.70 6.09 21.70
CA ALA A 687 1.98 5.32 20.68
C ALA A 687 1.30 4.07 21.29
N ILE A 688 1.98 3.36 22.18
CA ILE A 688 1.41 2.22 22.93
C ILE A 688 0.25 2.69 23.81
N ALA A 689 0.40 3.80 24.52
CA ALA A 689 -0.68 4.34 25.36
C ALA A 689 -1.91 4.73 24.51
N TYR A 690 -1.71 5.23 23.30
CA TYR A 690 -2.80 5.50 22.36
C TYR A 690 -3.48 4.23 21.88
N HIS A 691 -2.72 3.21 21.53
CA HIS A 691 -3.23 1.90 21.12
C HIS A 691 -4.06 1.26 22.24
N ASP A 692 -3.47 1.11 23.41
CA ASP A 692 -4.06 0.32 24.52
C ASP A 692 -5.23 1.03 25.22
N ASN A 693 -5.18 2.37 25.30
CA ASN A 693 -6.12 3.10 26.15
C ASN A 693 -7.08 4.02 25.37
N ILE A 694 -6.73 4.46 24.15
CA ILE A 694 -7.58 5.38 23.37
C ILE A 694 -8.44 4.60 22.36
N VAL A 695 -7.86 3.70 21.59
CA VAL A 695 -8.58 2.93 20.57
C VAL A 695 -9.78 2.17 21.14
N PRO A 696 -9.67 1.44 22.28
CA PRO A 696 -10.82 0.73 22.86
C PRO A 696 -11.96 1.66 23.30
N LYS A 697 -11.63 2.87 23.77
CA LYS A 697 -12.65 3.86 24.15
C LYS A 697 -13.40 4.42 22.96
N MET A 698 -12.71 4.68 21.85
CA MET A 698 -13.36 5.07 20.60
C MET A 698 -14.31 3.96 20.11
N ALA A 699 -13.90 2.70 20.15
CA ALA A 699 -14.75 1.56 19.80
C ALA A 699 -16.00 1.45 20.68
N ALA A 700 -15.88 1.68 21.99
CA ALA A 700 -17.01 1.69 22.93
C ALA A 700 -18.01 2.81 22.63
N ILE A 701 -17.52 4.01 22.32
CA ILE A 701 -18.38 5.15 21.92
C ILE A 701 -19.09 4.81 20.60
N ARG A 702 -18.35 4.36 19.59
CA ARG A 702 -18.90 3.93 18.29
C ARG A 702 -20.04 2.95 18.47
N TYR A 703 -19.87 1.91 19.28
CA TYR A 703 -20.92 0.91 19.53
C TYR A 703 -22.24 1.53 20.00
N GLN A 704 -22.20 2.52 20.91
CA GLN A 704 -23.40 3.18 21.39
C GLN A 704 -24.07 4.04 20.31
N VAL A 705 -23.25 4.73 19.49
CA VAL A 705 -23.74 5.54 18.36
C VAL A 705 -24.41 4.65 17.29
N ASP A 706 -23.78 3.55 16.93
CA ASP A 706 -24.31 2.63 15.92
C ASP A 706 -25.66 2.01 16.37
N LYS A 707 -25.85 1.81 17.67
CA LYS A 707 -27.15 1.41 18.22
C LYS A 707 -28.18 2.55 18.21
N LEU A 708 -27.78 3.80 18.45
CA LEU A 708 -28.68 4.95 18.30
C LEU A 708 -29.15 5.14 16.85
N GLU A 709 -28.31 4.85 15.88
CA GLU A 709 -28.66 4.92 14.45
C GLU A 709 -29.87 4.05 14.08
N LEU A 710 -30.09 2.95 14.81
CA LEU A 710 -31.22 2.03 14.60
C LEU A 710 -32.53 2.52 15.21
N VAL A 711 -32.47 3.33 16.25
CA VAL A 711 -33.66 3.74 16.99
C VAL A 711 -34.09 5.18 16.74
N VAL A 712 -33.17 6.08 16.40
CA VAL A 712 -33.47 7.47 16.09
C VAL A 712 -34.14 7.59 14.72
N SER A 713 -35.14 8.47 14.61
CA SER A 713 -35.84 8.72 13.35
C SER A 713 -34.88 9.04 12.21
N ASP A 714 -35.08 8.38 11.07
CA ASP A 714 -34.26 8.56 9.87
C ASP A 714 -34.32 10.00 9.32
N GLU A 715 -35.46 10.68 9.49
CA GLU A 715 -35.63 12.09 9.10
C GLU A 715 -34.76 13.05 9.91
N LEU A 716 -34.46 12.69 11.15
CA LEU A 716 -33.62 13.51 12.05
C LEU A 716 -32.15 13.16 11.95
N TRP A 717 -31.81 11.94 11.54
CA TRP A 717 -30.44 11.47 11.45
C TRP A 717 -29.70 12.19 10.33
N THR A 718 -28.67 12.99 10.66
CA THR A 718 -28.01 13.89 9.71
C THR A 718 -26.86 13.28 8.95
N LEU A 719 -26.24 12.20 9.47
CA LEU A 719 -25.09 11.57 8.80
C LEU A 719 -25.57 10.51 7.81
N PRO A 720 -25.01 10.46 6.60
CA PRO A 720 -25.25 9.37 5.64
C PRO A 720 -24.96 8.00 6.25
N LYS A 721 -25.89 7.06 6.03
CA LYS A 721 -25.79 5.67 6.48
C LYS A 721 -24.99 4.83 5.47
N TYR A 722 -24.51 3.67 5.87
CA TYR A 722 -23.76 2.76 5.00
C TYR A 722 -24.50 2.42 3.71
N ARG A 723 -25.83 2.23 3.75
CA ARG A 723 -26.65 1.98 2.55
C ARG A 723 -26.57 3.10 1.50
N GLU A 724 -26.23 4.33 1.89
CA GLU A 724 -26.11 5.50 1.01
C GLU A 724 -24.66 5.68 0.54
N LEU A 725 -23.70 5.35 1.40
CA LEU A 725 -22.27 5.45 1.10
C LEU A 725 -21.76 4.36 0.16
N LEU A 726 -22.26 3.12 0.33
CA LEU A 726 -21.72 1.93 -0.32
C LEU A 726 -22.34 1.64 -1.69
N PHE A 727 -23.59 2.05 -1.93
CA PHE A 727 -24.29 1.72 -3.17
C PHE A 727 -24.25 2.90 -4.14
N ILE A 728 -23.24 2.90 -5.03
CA ILE A 728 -23.07 3.86 -6.13
C ILE A 728 -24.19 3.61 -7.17
N ARG A 729 -24.88 4.64 -7.57
CA ARG A 729 -26.08 4.58 -8.44
C ARG A 729 -25.87 5.34 -9.74
#